data_e5f34605b38fd006b340a36f01219ae5
#
_entry.id   e5f34605b38fd006b340a36f01219ae5
#
_cell.length_a   1.000
_cell.length_b   1.000
_cell.length_c   1.000
_cell.angle_alpha   90.00
_cell.angle_beta   90.00
_cell.angle_gamma   90.00
#
_symmetry.space_group_name_H-M   'P 1'
#
loop_
_entity.id
_entity.type
_entity.pdbx_description
1 polymer ?
#
loop_
_entity_poly.entity_id
_entity_poly.type
_entity_poly.pdbx_seq_one_letter_code
_entity_poly.pdbx_strand_id
1 'polypeptide(L)'
;MKQKTVKPTQTGRWGLYIVAAVVLFFMLCFGDNGSYITQKAVGLLGAVAILCMLLFADKDRVKRLLTPPAFAVFAYMLLGGISTLYAKSGKFAIAEFACWLAAFAVFMTIVLQSRGGKVSFRRTAAVLAAAAAPVGVLSIDAASCNILMRPFRAIMEAVGPGYGITGSYFYARLHTIFGNPNIYAGLMSVACLLSLWLVITAETRKQKILCSILLMVNAVSYLLAFSMGSLGVFVVACLLMLALCPKEGRIGFFLLLLQTAVVALVVAAVAVSGFGDTVTGSPVPMLMLVLGCAAACALEVFVRGKVANALAGKGKLLIGIIAGIIVLVVVYLVAALNMTGPYTFGTEGDFRRTANLSAGEYTLTMDATAPVNVRVAYKNTSNLIQNNETNLASGTSDGTVTFTVPEDSELVFFYFSCSEPGVTINTASYTGAQEGSLNLGYTILPSFIADRIQDLSANGNVVQRGVYRQDAVKLWQTSPVIGRGLGGFENGVVSVQDYYYETKYAHNHYVEMLCDLGVLGLAAFVAMLGTAVWAMVKTRKEKPLVVMLLAACVLQMFGQAVSDVIWSVGGCLPMFFAVLALVTLYCGESLRLKVPEKSRGGAVRWPVSAVSAVFIVLIGLNLMAQSIFYGDSLTLEDLKTCASIDLFEANDYKLSYLISGGSEEGVADQYAQDLAQEESNSITIPLAQYYAGAGQIDNALDTLDHGSDYMRADEEVWQQMFDVYESMIDPVGQVSSAQWLADDSYIQRMVAGYEKLQQVNDDQLDEVLLTAQNNAFLNRLLACAALQPYDIADALSIFSSMGLDTATAPDVNNDSAPDYAEVQEGEVVWNGDGSFTAQTDSVIVFTTVLKSEGAYRLTVESSDLSGVTADVDGNAVTFDTATGAATEAVDQLGGGSNSTITVQVAAGTTVDRITYMCE
;
A
#
# COMPACT_ATOMS: atom_id res chain seq x y z
N MET A 1 40.63 -41.51 -33.78
CA MET A 1 39.21 -41.48 -33.30
C MET A 1 38.64 -40.13 -33.61
N LYS A 2 37.69 -40.04 -34.59
CA LYS A 2 37.02 -38.81 -34.90
C LYS A 2 35.99 -38.49 -33.82
N GLN A 3 36.14 -37.40 -33.07
CA GLN A 3 35.17 -36.88 -32.16
C GLN A 3 33.89 -36.56 -32.97
N LYS A 4 32.82 -37.34 -32.75
CA LYS A 4 31.49 -37.01 -33.25
C LYS A 4 31.02 -35.72 -32.61
N THR A 5 31.02 -34.66 -33.38
CA THR A 5 30.33 -33.39 -32.99
C THR A 5 28.83 -33.67 -32.84
N VAL A 6 28.38 -33.84 -31.61
CA VAL A 6 26.96 -33.99 -31.30
C VAL A 6 26.31 -32.65 -31.62
N LYS A 7 25.47 -32.62 -32.64
CA LYS A 7 24.64 -31.46 -32.97
C LYS A 7 23.84 -31.00 -31.71
N PRO A 8 23.80 -29.74 -31.43
CA PRO A 8 23.04 -29.26 -30.23
C PRO A 8 21.55 -29.58 -30.41
N THR A 9 20.99 -30.41 -29.57
CA THR A 9 19.56 -30.67 -29.53
C THR A 9 18.80 -29.38 -29.23
N GLN A 10 17.72 -29.12 -29.96
CA GLN A 10 16.90 -27.87 -29.88
C GLN A 10 16.24 -27.63 -28.52
N THR A 11 16.10 -28.65 -27.68
CA THR A 11 15.37 -28.63 -26.39
C THR A 11 15.87 -27.59 -25.38
N GLY A 12 17.16 -27.21 -25.36
CA GLY A 12 17.66 -26.20 -24.42
C GLY A 12 17.35 -24.74 -24.80
N ARG A 13 16.83 -24.48 -26.01
CA ARG A 13 16.41 -23.14 -26.44
C ARG A 13 14.97 -22.83 -26.04
N TRP A 14 14.09 -23.81 -26.14
CA TRP A 14 12.67 -23.65 -25.78
C TRP A 14 12.47 -23.30 -24.30
N GLY A 15 13.21 -23.91 -23.38
CA GLY A 15 13.13 -23.59 -21.96
C GLY A 15 13.42 -22.12 -21.64
N LEU A 16 14.37 -21.48 -22.35
CA LEU A 16 14.66 -20.05 -22.15
C LEU A 16 13.55 -19.15 -22.71
N TYR A 17 12.92 -19.52 -23.82
CA TYR A 17 11.76 -18.77 -24.34
C TYR A 17 10.56 -18.88 -23.43
N ILE A 18 10.32 -20.06 -22.84
CA ILE A 18 9.27 -20.26 -21.83
C ILE A 18 9.56 -19.38 -20.60
N VAL A 19 10.80 -19.36 -20.08
CA VAL A 19 11.18 -18.48 -18.97
C VAL A 19 10.90 -17.02 -19.33
N ALA A 20 11.31 -16.56 -20.53
CA ALA A 20 11.05 -15.18 -20.97
C ALA A 20 9.55 -14.87 -21.01
N ALA A 21 8.75 -15.78 -21.58
CA ALA A 21 7.31 -15.61 -21.67
C ALA A 21 6.65 -15.57 -20.29
N VAL A 22 7.04 -16.45 -19.36
CA VAL A 22 6.51 -16.47 -17.99
C VAL A 22 6.91 -15.21 -17.24
N VAL A 23 8.19 -14.81 -17.29
CA VAL A 23 8.67 -13.59 -16.62
C VAL A 23 7.93 -12.36 -17.17
N LEU A 24 7.82 -12.22 -18.48
CA LEU A 24 7.09 -11.12 -19.11
C LEU A 24 5.60 -11.14 -18.76
N PHE A 25 4.96 -12.31 -18.78
CA PHE A 25 3.56 -12.47 -18.41
C PHE A 25 3.30 -12.02 -16.97
N PHE A 26 4.14 -12.45 -16.02
CA PHE A 26 4.02 -12.02 -14.61
C PHE A 26 4.18 -10.51 -14.44
N MET A 27 5.15 -9.93 -15.14
CA MET A 27 5.35 -8.48 -15.12
C MET A 27 4.14 -7.71 -15.67
N LEU A 28 3.45 -8.27 -16.64
CA LEU A 28 2.30 -7.64 -17.29
C LEU A 28 0.97 -7.90 -16.58
N CYS A 29 0.83 -9.01 -15.84
CA CYS A 29 -0.44 -9.44 -15.26
C CYS A 29 -0.51 -9.32 -13.74
N PHE A 30 0.62 -9.33 -13.03
CA PHE A 30 0.66 -9.39 -11.56
C PHE A 30 1.52 -8.27 -10.95
N GLY A 31 1.45 -7.07 -11.55
CA GLY A 31 2.22 -5.92 -11.08
C GLY A 31 1.78 -5.41 -9.70
N ASP A 32 0.48 -5.28 -9.48
CA ASP A 32 -0.11 -4.85 -8.20
C ASP A 32 -1.36 -5.66 -7.85
N ASN A 33 -2.35 -5.71 -8.75
CA ASN A 33 -3.67 -6.29 -8.50
C ASN A 33 -4.06 -7.31 -9.57
N GLY A 34 -3.33 -8.40 -9.68
CA GLY A 34 -3.79 -9.53 -10.49
C GLY A 34 -5.00 -10.22 -9.87
N SER A 35 -5.96 -10.64 -10.68
CA SER A 35 -7.07 -11.48 -10.22
C SER A 35 -6.55 -12.71 -9.48
N TYR A 36 -7.07 -12.98 -8.28
CA TYR A 36 -6.71 -14.18 -7.50
C TYR A 36 -6.92 -15.48 -8.29
N ILE A 37 -7.97 -15.57 -9.10
CA ILE A 37 -8.23 -16.73 -9.97
C ILE A 37 -7.07 -16.95 -10.95
N THR A 38 -6.61 -15.87 -11.60
CA THR A 38 -5.48 -15.94 -12.54
C THR A 38 -4.18 -16.33 -11.83
N GLN A 39 -3.92 -15.79 -10.63
CA GLN A 39 -2.76 -16.16 -9.81
C GLN A 39 -2.77 -17.66 -9.49
N LYS A 40 -3.91 -18.20 -9.04
CA LYS A 40 -4.10 -19.62 -8.74
C LYS A 40 -3.94 -20.50 -9.98
N ALA A 41 -4.52 -20.10 -11.11
CA ALA A 41 -4.39 -20.86 -12.38
C ALA A 41 -2.93 -20.94 -12.84
N VAL A 42 -2.18 -19.86 -12.75
CA VAL A 42 -0.75 -19.85 -13.12
C VAL A 42 0.09 -20.62 -12.11
N GLY A 43 -0.26 -20.59 -10.82
CA GLY A 43 0.35 -21.40 -9.78
C GLY A 43 0.14 -22.89 -10.02
N LEU A 44 -1.07 -23.30 -10.41
CA LEU A 44 -1.38 -24.66 -10.82
C LEU A 44 -0.49 -25.12 -12.00
N LEU A 45 -0.39 -24.30 -13.04
CA LEU A 45 0.50 -24.58 -14.18
C LEU A 45 1.97 -24.66 -13.73
N GLY A 46 2.39 -23.80 -12.79
CA GLY A 46 3.71 -23.85 -12.17
C GLY A 46 3.98 -25.16 -11.44
N ALA A 47 3.05 -25.63 -10.62
CA ALA A 47 3.16 -26.89 -9.90
C ALA A 47 3.21 -28.10 -10.86
N VAL A 48 2.37 -28.10 -11.90
CA VAL A 48 2.41 -29.13 -12.97
C VAL A 48 3.75 -29.12 -13.69
N ALA A 49 4.28 -27.93 -14.04
CA ALA A 49 5.57 -27.80 -14.70
C ALA A 49 6.72 -28.33 -13.81
N ILE A 50 6.71 -28.03 -12.51
CA ILE A 50 7.70 -28.54 -11.53
C ILE A 50 7.65 -30.06 -11.50
N LEU A 51 6.45 -30.63 -11.34
CA LEU A 51 6.25 -32.10 -11.28
C LEU A 51 6.76 -32.76 -12.56
N CYS A 52 6.34 -32.30 -13.75
CA CYS A 52 6.80 -32.82 -15.04
C CYS A 52 8.32 -32.70 -15.19
N MET A 53 8.92 -31.55 -14.85
CA MET A 53 10.36 -31.38 -14.94
C MET A 53 11.12 -32.36 -14.06
N LEU A 54 10.65 -32.61 -12.85
CA LEU A 54 11.30 -33.54 -11.91
C LEU A 54 11.14 -35.00 -12.35
N LEU A 55 9.98 -35.40 -12.86
CA LEU A 55 9.74 -36.75 -13.32
C LEU A 55 10.60 -37.11 -14.53
N PHE A 56 10.81 -36.17 -15.46
CA PHE A 56 11.55 -36.40 -16.70
C PHE A 56 13.00 -35.91 -16.71
N ALA A 57 13.46 -35.25 -15.62
CA ALA A 57 14.86 -34.80 -15.55
C ALA A 57 15.86 -35.94 -15.37
N ASP A 58 17.01 -35.84 -16.06
CA ASP A 58 18.12 -36.74 -15.81
C ASP A 58 18.66 -36.60 -14.37
N LYS A 59 19.13 -37.72 -13.79
CA LYS A 59 19.70 -37.74 -12.43
C LYS A 59 20.84 -36.70 -12.24
N ASP A 60 21.65 -36.48 -13.26
CA ASP A 60 22.76 -35.53 -13.21
C ASP A 60 22.29 -34.06 -13.17
N ARG A 61 21.13 -33.76 -13.73
CA ARG A 61 20.51 -32.43 -13.64
C ARG A 61 19.91 -32.20 -12.26
N VAL A 62 19.23 -33.19 -11.70
CA VAL A 62 18.67 -33.10 -10.33
C VAL A 62 19.75 -32.93 -9.27
N LYS A 63 20.96 -33.47 -9.46
CA LYS A 63 22.12 -33.23 -8.58
C LYS A 63 22.50 -31.76 -8.43
N ARG A 64 22.13 -30.88 -9.38
CA ARG A 64 22.40 -29.43 -9.30
C ARG A 64 21.61 -28.75 -8.20
N LEU A 65 20.51 -29.36 -7.77
CA LEU A 65 19.67 -28.91 -6.67
C LEU A 65 20.26 -29.26 -5.28
N LEU A 66 21.28 -30.13 -5.22
CA LEU A 66 21.93 -30.54 -3.96
C LEU A 66 22.98 -29.49 -3.52
N THR A 67 22.55 -28.25 -3.35
CA THR A 67 23.41 -27.11 -2.94
C THR A 67 22.70 -26.30 -1.85
N PRO A 68 23.45 -25.67 -0.92
CA PRO A 68 22.85 -24.85 0.14
C PRO A 68 21.91 -23.74 -0.38
N PRO A 69 22.22 -22.98 -1.46
CA PRO A 69 21.26 -22.02 -1.99
C PRO A 69 19.93 -22.64 -2.44
N ALA A 70 19.96 -23.82 -3.08
CA ALA A 70 18.73 -24.50 -3.49
C ALA A 70 17.93 -24.99 -2.27
N PHE A 71 18.59 -25.52 -1.23
CA PHE A 71 17.90 -25.95 -0.01
C PHE A 71 17.28 -24.79 0.75
N ALA A 72 17.91 -23.61 0.79
CA ALA A 72 17.31 -22.43 1.39
C ALA A 72 16.05 -22.00 0.64
N VAL A 73 16.07 -22.03 -0.71
CA VAL A 73 14.86 -21.77 -1.52
C VAL A 73 13.78 -22.82 -1.25
N PHE A 74 14.14 -24.12 -1.14
CA PHE A 74 13.16 -25.16 -0.81
C PHE A 74 12.57 -24.99 0.57
N ALA A 75 13.36 -24.62 1.57
CA ALA A 75 12.87 -24.37 2.93
C ALA A 75 11.87 -23.20 2.94
N TYR A 76 12.18 -22.11 2.25
CA TYR A 76 11.29 -20.96 2.10
C TYR A 76 9.97 -21.36 1.42
N MET A 77 10.04 -22.08 0.29
CA MET A 77 8.87 -22.59 -0.41
C MET A 77 8.04 -23.57 0.43
N LEU A 78 8.71 -24.42 1.21
CA LEU A 78 8.02 -25.40 2.05
C LEU A 78 7.26 -24.72 3.20
N LEU A 79 7.89 -23.74 3.86
CA LEU A 79 7.24 -22.99 4.94
C LEU A 79 6.05 -22.18 4.41
N GLY A 80 6.21 -21.48 3.27
CA GLY A 80 5.09 -20.80 2.61
C GLY A 80 3.95 -21.76 2.23
N GLY A 81 4.28 -22.94 1.70
CA GLY A 81 3.26 -23.95 1.38
C GLY A 81 2.54 -24.50 2.61
N ILE A 82 3.28 -24.79 3.68
CA ILE A 82 2.67 -25.26 4.95
C ILE A 82 1.78 -24.18 5.55
N SER A 83 2.19 -22.90 5.45
CA SER A 83 1.44 -21.80 6.05
C SER A 83 0.05 -21.61 5.44
N THR A 84 -0.16 -22.01 4.18
CA THR A 84 -1.49 -21.95 3.55
C THR A 84 -2.53 -22.84 4.25
N LEU A 85 -2.08 -23.85 5.02
CA LEU A 85 -2.97 -24.79 5.70
C LEU A 85 -3.47 -24.28 7.06
N TYR A 86 -2.84 -23.26 7.62
CA TYR A 86 -3.23 -22.66 8.90
C TYR A 86 -3.38 -21.13 8.82
N ALA A 87 -3.27 -20.57 7.63
CA ALA A 87 -3.43 -19.13 7.43
C ALA A 87 -4.80 -18.64 7.89
N LYS A 88 -4.84 -17.49 8.56
CA LYS A 88 -6.09 -16.86 9.00
C LYS A 88 -6.98 -16.47 7.81
N SER A 89 -6.40 -16.15 6.66
CA SER A 89 -7.12 -16.03 5.39
C SER A 89 -6.57 -17.00 4.35
N GLY A 90 -7.28 -18.09 4.13
CA GLY A 90 -6.93 -19.09 3.12
C GLY A 90 -6.91 -18.52 1.70
N LYS A 91 -7.83 -17.62 1.39
CA LYS A 91 -7.96 -16.91 0.10
C LYS A 91 -6.68 -16.14 -0.27
N PHE A 92 -6.15 -15.32 0.64
CA PHE A 92 -4.92 -14.57 0.40
C PHE A 92 -3.70 -15.50 0.35
N ALA A 93 -3.63 -16.45 1.28
CA ALA A 93 -2.50 -17.37 1.40
C ALA A 93 -2.29 -18.22 0.15
N ILE A 94 -3.36 -18.81 -0.41
CA ILE A 94 -3.24 -19.68 -1.59
C ILE A 94 -2.94 -18.89 -2.86
N ALA A 95 -3.47 -17.66 -3.00
CA ALA A 95 -3.20 -16.78 -4.13
C ALA A 95 -1.73 -16.33 -4.15
N GLU A 96 -1.20 -15.90 -3.01
CA GLU A 96 0.21 -15.52 -2.87
C GLU A 96 1.13 -16.71 -3.12
N PHE A 97 0.87 -17.85 -2.48
CA PHE A 97 1.67 -19.06 -2.67
C PHE A 97 1.64 -19.58 -4.11
N ALA A 98 0.53 -19.41 -4.82
CA ALA A 98 0.42 -19.74 -6.24
C ALA A 98 1.41 -18.92 -7.10
N CYS A 99 1.59 -17.63 -6.81
CA CYS A 99 2.64 -16.81 -7.43
C CYS A 99 4.04 -17.34 -7.11
N TRP A 100 4.28 -17.77 -5.87
CA TRP A 100 5.56 -18.40 -5.48
C TRP A 100 5.81 -19.69 -6.23
N LEU A 101 4.81 -20.56 -6.41
CA LEU A 101 4.91 -21.80 -7.18
C LEU A 101 5.31 -21.56 -8.63
N ALA A 102 4.70 -20.56 -9.28
CA ALA A 102 5.03 -20.23 -10.65
C ALA A 102 6.45 -19.62 -10.77
N ALA A 103 6.85 -18.75 -9.84
CA ALA A 103 8.22 -18.24 -9.78
C ALA A 103 9.25 -19.35 -9.50
N PHE A 104 8.89 -20.30 -8.64
CA PHE A 104 9.71 -21.48 -8.38
C PHE A 104 9.81 -22.41 -9.60
N ALA A 105 8.77 -22.50 -10.44
CA ALA A 105 8.87 -23.21 -11.71
C ALA A 105 9.91 -22.57 -12.65
N VAL A 106 10.07 -21.24 -12.65
CA VAL A 106 11.15 -20.55 -13.38
C VAL A 106 12.52 -20.93 -12.81
N PHE A 107 12.68 -20.94 -11.48
CA PHE A 107 13.89 -21.40 -10.83
C PHE A 107 14.27 -22.83 -11.25
N MET A 108 13.31 -23.75 -11.17
CA MET A 108 13.50 -25.16 -11.55
C MET A 108 13.85 -25.29 -13.02
N THR A 109 13.19 -24.56 -13.91
CA THR A 109 13.48 -24.56 -15.36
C THR A 109 14.92 -24.15 -15.64
N ILE A 110 15.41 -23.07 -15.03
CA ILE A 110 16.78 -22.60 -15.23
C ILE A 110 17.80 -23.63 -14.70
N VAL A 111 17.60 -24.15 -13.49
CA VAL A 111 18.55 -25.08 -12.87
C VAL A 111 18.59 -26.43 -13.61
N LEU A 112 17.43 -26.99 -13.97
CA LEU A 112 17.33 -28.32 -14.56
C LEU A 112 17.60 -28.33 -16.07
N GLN A 113 17.18 -27.30 -16.82
CA GLN A 113 17.28 -27.31 -18.28
C GLN A 113 18.49 -26.56 -18.84
N SER A 114 19.11 -25.66 -18.07
CA SER A 114 20.33 -24.98 -18.51
C SER A 114 21.48 -25.97 -18.73
N ARG A 115 22.26 -25.73 -19.78
CA ARG A 115 23.47 -26.51 -20.08
C ARG A 115 24.67 -26.16 -19.22
N GLY A 116 24.59 -25.05 -18.46
CA GLY A 116 25.75 -24.50 -17.76
C GLY A 116 26.73 -23.84 -18.74
N GLY A 117 27.81 -23.28 -18.19
CA GLY A 117 28.86 -22.62 -18.96
C GLY A 117 28.56 -21.17 -19.32
N LYS A 118 29.60 -20.44 -19.74
CA LYS A 118 29.62 -18.98 -19.98
C LYS A 118 28.56 -18.51 -20.99
N VAL A 119 28.36 -19.25 -22.08
CA VAL A 119 27.40 -18.92 -23.15
C VAL A 119 25.96 -19.06 -22.65
N SER A 120 25.67 -20.08 -21.84
CA SER A 120 24.35 -20.29 -21.26
C SER A 120 24.00 -19.21 -20.25
N PHE A 121 24.92 -18.82 -19.38
CA PHE A 121 24.76 -17.72 -18.42
C PHE A 121 24.40 -16.42 -19.13
N ARG A 122 25.21 -16.02 -20.12
CA ARG A 122 24.98 -14.80 -20.90
C ARG A 122 23.61 -14.79 -21.60
N ARG A 123 23.21 -15.93 -22.17
CA ARG A 123 21.90 -16.06 -22.83
C ARG A 123 20.76 -15.88 -21.82
N THR A 124 20.84 -16.51 -20.65
CA THR A 124 19.82 -16.37 -19.61
C THR A 124 19.74 -14.92 -19.12
N ALA A 125 20.88 -14.29 -18.82
CA ALA A 125 20.92 -12.88 -18.42
C ALA A 125 20.33 -11.96 -19.50
N ALA A 126 20.61 -12.24 -20.80
CA ALA A 126 20.06 -11.47 -21.91
C ALA A 126 18.52 -11.64 -22.05
N VAL A 127 18.02 -12.86 -21.85
CA VAL A 127 16.58 -13.15 -21.89
C VAL A 127 15.85 -12.44 -20.76
N LEU A 128 16.38 -12.47 -19.54
CA LEU A 128 15.78 -11.80 -18.39
C LEU A 128 15.74 -10.27 -18.56
N ALA A 129 16.87 -9.67 -18.97
CA ALA A 129 16.92 -8.24 -19.24
C ALA A 129 16.01 -7.82 -20.39
N ALA A 130 15.90 -8.65 -21.46
CA ALA A 130 15.04 -8.40 -22.61
C ALA A 130 13.55 -8.58 -22.28
N ALA A 131 13.19 -9.41 -21.30
CA ALA A 131 11.80 -9.56 -20.86
C ALA A 131 11.27 -8.31 -20.16
N ALA A 132 12.13 -7.56 -19.47
CA ALA A 132 11.75 -6.29 -18.80
C ALA A 132 11.61 -5.11 -19.79
N ALA A 133 12.34 -5.10 -20.90
CA ALA A 133 12.34 -3.97 -21.83
C ALA A 133 10.96 -3.65 -22.45
N PRO A 134 10.13 -4.61 -22.89
CA PRO A 134 8.77 -4.33 -23.34
C PRO A 134 7.91 -3.65 -22.27
N VAL A 135 8.04 -4.04 -21.02
CA VAL A 135 7.33 -3.41 -19.89
C VAL A 135 7.73 -1.94 -19.79
N GLY A 136 9.04 -1.64 -19.85
CA GLY A 136 9.55 -0.26 -19.85
C GLY A 136 9.04 0.58 -21.01
N VAL A 137 9.04 0.02 -22.23
CA VAL A 137 8.52 0.71 -23.45
C VAL A 137 7.02 0.96 -23.34
N LEU A 138 6.25 -0.06 -22.94
CA LEU A 138 4.80 0.06 -22.76
C LEU A 138 4.44 1.06 -21.66
N SER A 139 5.24 1.11 -20.57
CA SER A 139 5.04 2.08 -19.48
C SER A 139 5.20 3.52 -19.96
N ILE A 140 6.28 3.81 -20.69
CA ILE A 140 6.54 5.14 -21.24
C ILE A 140 5.47 5.52 -22.27
N ASP A 141 5.08 4.58 -23.14
CA ASP A 141 4.04 4.80 -24.15
C ASP A 141 2.66 5.06 -23.50
N ALA A 142 2.30 4.29 -22.49
CA ALA A 142 1.02 4.43 -21.78
C ALA A 142 0.88 5.78 -21.06
N ALA A 143 1.98 6.29 -20.52
CA ALA A 143 2.02 7.60 -19.86
C ALA A 143 2.13 8.79 -20.84
N SER A 144 2.31 8.54 -22.13
CA SER A 144 2.53 9.60 -23.14
C SER A 144 1.61 9.44 -24.36
N CYS A 145 2.09 8.86 -25.46
CA CYS A 145 1.35 8.78 -26.72
C CYS A 145 0.28 7.67 -26.77
N ASN A 146 0.38 6.64 -25.92
CA ASN A 146 -0.59 5.54 -25.79
C ASN A 146 -0.92 4.81 -27.12
N ILE A 147 0.09 4.68 -28.00
CA ILE A 147 -0.05 4.03 -29.32
C ILE A 147 0.08 2.52 -29.18
N LEU A 148 1.09 2.05 -28.44
CA LEU A 148 1.39 0.63 -28.24
C LEU A 148 0.54 0.03 -27.11
N MET A 149 0.27 0.81 -26.08
CA MET A 149 -0.48 0.33 -24.90
C MET A 149 -1.96 0.12 -25.19
N ARG A 150 -2.57 0.95 -26.05
CA ARG A 150 -4.00 0.82 -26.42
C ARG A 150 -4.35 -0.56 -27.00
N PRO A 151 -3.69 -1.08 -28.06
CA PRO A 151 -3.99 -2.41 -28.57
C PRO A 151 -3.60 -3.52 -27.57
N PHE A 152 -2.57 -3.33 -26.77
CA PHE A 152 -2.20 -4.29 -25.74
C PHE A 152 -3.30 -4.38 -24.66
N ARG A 153 -3.83 -3.26 -24.18
CA ARG A 153 -4.95 -3.21 -23.24
C ARG A 153 -6.18 -3.92 -23.78
N ALA A 154 -6.56 -3.67 -25.02
CA ALA A 154 -7.71 -4.32 -25.65
C ALA A 154 -7.56 -5.85 -25.73
N ILE A 155 -6.34 -6.36 -25.94
CA ILE A 155 -6.06 -7.81 -25.92
C ILE A 155 -6.21 -8.35 -24.47
N MET A 156 -5.68 -7.65 -23.49
CA MET A 156 -5.72 -8.08 -22.10
C MET A 156 -7.14 -8.05 -21.52
N GLU A 157 -7.94 -7.03 -21.87
CA GLU A 157 -9.36 -6.93 -21.51
C GLU A 157 -10.21 -8.04 -22.12
N ALA A 158 -9.88 -8.46 -23.33
CA ALA A 158 -10.55 -9.59 -24.00
C ALA A 158 -10.23 -10.94 -23.37
N VAL A 159 -9.03 -11.08 -22.75
CA VAL A 159 -8.60 -12.31 -22.07
C VAL A 159 -9.08 -12.37 -20.63
N GLY A 160 -9.20 -11.23 -19.94
CA GLY A 160 -9.62 -11.12 -18.53
C GLY A 160 -10.42 -9.84 -18.30
N PRO A 161 -11.77 -9.90 -18.31
CA PRO A 161 -12.62 -8.75 -17.98
C PRO A 161 -12.27 -8.20 -16.59
N GLY A 162 -12.14 -6.88 -16.48
CA GLY A 162 -11.70 -6.22 -15.25
C GLY A 162 -10.17 -6.09 -15.10
N TYR A 163 -9.40 -6.41 -16.14
CA TYR A 163 -7.97 -6.15 -16.17
C TYR A 163 -7.70 -4.64 -16.28
N GLY A 164 -7.57 -4.02 -15.09
CA GLY A 164 -7.39 -2.57 -14.98
C GLY A 164 -5.93 -2.16 -15.09
N ILE A 165 -5.46 -1.83 -16.29
CA ILE A 165 -4.26 -1.00 -16.42
C ILE A 165 -4.71 0.45 -16.26
N THR A 166 -4.84 0.88 -15.00
CA THR A 166 -5.16 2.26 -14.66
C THR A 166 -3.88 3.03 -14.42
N GLY A 167 -3.82 4.27 -14.90
CA GLY A 167 -2.81 5.26 -14.60
C GLY A 167 -1.36 4.80 -14.80
N SER A 168 -0.64 5.42 -15.70
CA SER A 168 0.76 5.05 -15.97
C SER A 168 1.75 6.00 -15.33
N TYR A 169 1.25 7.16 -14.89
CA TYR A 169 2.02 8.25 -14.36
C TYR A 169 1.22 8.93 -13.25
N PHE A 170 1.76 8.97 -12.04
CA PHE A 170 1.10 9.53 -10.88
C PHE A 170 2.13 10.25 -10.00
N TYR A 171 1.83 11.45 -9.55
CA TYR A 171 2.77 12.29 -8.80
C TYR A 171 4.16 12.35 -9.45
N ALA A 172 4.24 12.63 -10.73
CA ALA A 172 5.48 12.67 -11.51
C ALA A 172 6.33 11.39 -11.47
N ARG A 173 5.70 10.21 -11.35
CA ARG A 173 6.35 8.91 -11.25
C ARG A 173 5.72 7.87 -12.16
N LEU A 174 6.56 7.13 -12.91
CA LEU A 174 6.12 6.05 -13.78
C LEU A 174 5.89 4.78 -12.96
N HIS A 175 4.72 4.17 -13.05
CA HIS A 175 4.40 2.92 -12.35
C HIS A 175 3.66 1.88 -13.19
N THR A 176 2.88 2.29 -14.17
CA THR A 176 2.16 1.44 -15.11
C THR A 176 1.27 0.40 -14.38
N ILE A 177 1.33 -0.84 -14.85
CA ILE A 177 0.61 -2.00 -14.32
C ILE A 177 0.99 -2.39 -12.88
N PHE A 178 2.08 -1.83 -12.35
CA PHE A 178 2.52 -2.14 -10.98
C PHE A 178 1.79 -1.32 -9.91
N GLY A 179 0.98 -0.32 -10.30
CA GLY A 179 0.29 0.57 -9.35
C GLY A 179 1.25 1.34 -8.43
N ASN A 180 2.41 0.75 -8.12
CA ASN A 180 3.42 1.28 -7.22
C ASN A 180 4.78 1.48 -7.94
N PRO A 181 5.28 2.74 -8.04
CA PRO A 181 6.55 3.02 -8.71
C PRO A 181 7.79 2.42 -8.01
N ASN A 182 7.73 2.10 -6.72
CA ASN A 182 8.85 1.47 -6.01
C ASN A 182 9.01 0.00 -6.41
N ILE A 183 7.88 -0.70 -6.61
CA ILE A 183 7.87 -2.09 -7.09
C ILE A 183 8.39 -2.14 -8.54
N TYR A 184 7.88 -1.25 -9.39
CA TYR A 184 8.36 -1.10 -10.76
C TYR A 184 9.86 -0.81 -10.81
N ALA A 185 10.37 0.09 -9.97
CA ALA A 185 11.79 0.38 -9.84
C ALA A 185 12.60 -0.85 -9.39
N GLY A 186 12.08 -1.65 -8.46
CA GLY A 186 12.73 -2.88 -7.99
C GLY A 186 13.00 -3.86 -9.13
N LEU A 187 12.02 -4.05 -10.00
CA LEU A 187 12.16 -4.89 -11.18
C LEU A 187 13.15 -4.31 -12.20
N MET A 188 12.94 -3.02 -12.59
CA MET A 188 13.74 -2.37 -13.63
C MET A 188 15.20 -2.18 -13.20
N SER A 189 15.49 -2.04 -11.90
CA SER A 189 16.87 -1.96 -11.38
C SER A 189 17.64 -3.26 -11.62
N VAL A 190 17.04 -4.42 -11.37
CA VAL A 190 17.64 -5.73 -11.66
C VAL A 190 17.87 -5.90 -13.16
N ALA A 191 16.90 -5.53 -13.98
CA ALA A 191 17.03 -5.56 -15.45
C ALA A 191 18.16 -4.63 -15.94
N CYS A 192 18.34 -3.47 -15.31
CA CYS A 192 19.42 -2.53 -15.60
C CYS A 192 20.79 -3.14 -15.24
N LEU A 193 20.95 -3.76 -14.06
CA LEU A 193 22.19 -4.45 -13.66
C LEU A 193 22.56 -5.58 -14.63
N LEU A 194 21.58 -6.39 -15.03
CA LEU A 194 21.76 -7.42 -16.05
C LEU A 194 22.24 -6.81 -17.38
N SER A 195 21.63 -5.69 -17.80
CA SER A 195 21.95 -4.99 -19.04
C SER A 195 23.36 -4.36 -19.01
N LEU A 196 23.76 -3.75 -17.89
CA LEU A 196 25.13 -3.23 -17.66
C LEU A 196 26.16 -4.34 -17.84
N TRP A 197 25.92 -5.50 -17.22
CA TRP A 197 26.83 -6.64 -17.35
C TRP A 197 26.89 -7.18 -18.79
N LEU A 198 25.78 -7.18 -19.52
CA LEU A 198 25.71 -7.62 -20.92
C LEU A 198 26.55 -6.72 -21.84
N VAL A 199 26.53 -5.40 -21.61
CA VAL A 199 27.34 -4.45 -22.41
C VAL A 199 28.83 -4.64 -22.15
N ILE A 200 29.26 -4.74 -20.88
CA ILE A 200 30.69 -4.87 -20.55
C ILE A 200 31.27 -6.20 -21.02
N THR A 201 30.43 -7.24 -21.10
CA THR A 201 30.87 -8.57 -21.57
C THR A 201 30.63 -8.79 -23.08
N ALA A 202 30.19 -7.76 -23.83
CA ALA A 202 29.93 -7.85 -25.25
C ALA A 202 31.20 -7.98 -26.06
N GLU A 203 31.30 -9.03 -26.90
CA GLU A 203 32.48 -9.38 -27.68
C GLU A 203 32.43 -8.77 -29.09
N THR A 204 31.22 -8.71 -29.70
CA THR A 204 31.02 -8.20 -31.06
C THR A 204 30.35 -6.83 -31.07
N ARG A 205 30.60 -6.05 -32.15
CA ARG A 205 29.93 -4.75 -32.35
C ARG A 205 28.41 -4.86 -32.34
N LYS A 206 27.87 -5.92 -32.95
CA LYS A 206 26.41 -6.17 -32.95
C LYS A 206 25.89 -6.40 -31.54
N GLN A 207 26.60 -7.19 -30.73
CA GLN A 207 26.22 -7.39 -29.33
C GLN A 207 26.29 -6.09 -28.52
N LYS A 208 27.32 -5.26 -28.73
CA LYS A 208 27.44 -3.96 -28.04
C LYS A 208 26.25 -3.05 -28.33
N ILE A 209 25.86 -2.94 -29.61
CA ILE A 209 24.70 -2.14 -30.00
C ILE A 209 23.41 -2.66 -29.37
N LEU A 210 23.10 -3.96 -29.51
CA LEU A 210 21.88 -4.53 -28.96
C LEU A 210 21.79 -4.43 -27.44
N CYS A 211 22.91 -4.69 -26.75
CA CYS A 211 22.95 -4.58 -25.27
C CYS A 211 22.87 -3.12 -24.80
N SER A 212 23.40 -2.15 -25.58
CA SER A 212 23.30 -0.72 -25.25
C SER A 212 21.86 -0.20 -25.40
N ILE A 213 21.13 -0.66 -26.44
CA ILE A 213 19.71 -0.35 -26.58
C ILE A 213 18.94 -0.89 -25.38
N LEU A 214 19.14 -2.17 -25.03
CA LEU A 214 18.51 -2.82 -23.93
C LEU A 214 18.81 -2.12 -22.59
N LEU A 215 20.08 -1.74 -22.37
CA LEU A 215 20.49 -0.98 -21.20
C LEU A 215 19.77 0.37 -21.12
N MET A 216 19.69 1.09 -22.22
CA MET A 216 19.10 2.44 -22.23
C MET A 216 17.60 2.39 -21.97
N VAL A 217 16.86 1.44 -22.58
CA VAL A 217 15.44 1.23 -22.29
C VAL A 217 15.21 0.95 -20.82
N ASN A 218 15.95 -0.02 -20.25
CA ASN A 218 15.77 -0.38 -18.84
C ASN A 218 16.21 0.74 -17.89
N ALA A 219 17.28 1.49 -18.20
CA ALA A 219 17.79 2.58 -17.37
C ALA A 219 16.85 3.80 -17.36
N VAL A 220 16.33 4.22 -18.52
CA VAL A 220 15.37 5.33 -18.61
C VAL A 220 14.08 4.97 -17.88
N SER A 221 13.54 3.76 -18.10
CA SER A 221 12.35 3.27 -17.42
C SER A 221 12.54 3.23 -15.91
N TYR A 222 13.72 2.79 -15.44
CA TYR A 222 14.09 2.77 -14.04
C TYR A 222 14.13 4.19 -13.43
N LEU A 223 14.79 5.13 -14.10
CA LEU A 223 14.89 6.50 -13.60
C LEU A 223 13.54 7.20 -13.52
N LEU A 224 12.67 7.01 -14.50
CA LEU A 224 11.33 7.60 -14.53
C LEU A 224 10.39 7.09 -13.42
N ALA A 225 10.74 5.99 -12.73
CA ALA A 225 10.04 5.56 -11.53
C ALA A 225 10.29 6.47 -10.31
N PHE A 226 11.36 7.24 -10.31
CA PHE A 226 11.76 8.16 -9.23
C PHE A 226 11.69 7.55 -7.82
N SER A 227 12.11 6.29 -7.67
CA SER A 227 12.15 5.60 -6.39
C SER A 227 13.47 5.86 -5.67
N MET A 228 13.45 6.76 -4.67
CA MET A 228 14.64 7.13 -3.92
C MET A 228 15.24 5.96 -3.14
N GLY A 229 14.40 5.12 -2.51
CA GLY A 229 14.85 3.92 -1.78
C GLY A 229 15.54 2.92 -2.70
N SER A 230 14.93 2.61 -3.85
CA SER A 230 15.53 1.74 -4.87
C SER A 230 16.84 2.32 -5.42
N LEU A 231 16.88 3.64 -5.68
CA LEU A 231 18.05 4.32 -6.22
C LEU A 231 19.24 4.24 -5.26
N GLY A 232 19.02 4.43 -3.95
CA GLY A 232 20.06 4.28 -2.94
C GLY A 232 20.72 2.90 -2.98
N VAL A 233 19.90 1.84 -2.98
CA VAL A 233 20.40 0.45 -3.08
C VAL A 233 21.08 0.19 -4.42
N PHE A 234 20.54 0.72 -5.52
CA PHE A 234 21.12 0.57 -6.87
C PHE A 234 22.49 1.21 -7.00
N VAL A 235 22.70 2.39 -6.43
CA VAL A 235 24.02 3.04 -6.40
C VAL A 235 25.01 2.15 -5.65
N VAL A 236 24.64 1.62 -4.48
CA VAL A 236 25.51 0.69 -3.72
C VAL A 236 25.79 -0.58 -4.53
N ALA A 237 24.79 -1.12 -5.25
CA ALA A 237 24.97 -2.28 -6.12
C ALA A 237 25.93 -1.99 -7.29
N CYS A 238 25.87 -0.82 -7.90
CA CYS A 238 26.79 -0.37 -8.95
C CYS A 238 28.22 -0.19 -8.40
N LEU A 239 28.37 0.38 -7.20
CA LEU A 239 29.67 0.49 -6.52
C LEU A 239 30.24 -0.88 -6.17
N LEU A 240 29.41 -1.82 -5.73
CA LEU A 240 29.80 -3.21 -5.52
C LEU A 240 30.27 -3.88 -6.82
N MET A 241 29.55 -3.67 -7.94
CA MET A 241 29.99 -4.14 -9.26
C MET A 241 31.35 -3.55 -9.63
N LEU A 242 31.57 -2.26 -9.42
CA LEU A 242 32.85 -1.59 -9.70
C LEU A 242 33.98 -2.15 -8.83
N ALA A 243 33.71 -2.41 -7.56
CA ALA A 243 34.67 -3.00 -6.62
C ALA A 243 35.05 -4.42 -7.00
N LEU A 244 34.09 -5.24 -7.41
CA LEU A 244 34.29 -6.63 -7.81
C LEU A 244 34.77 -6.79 -9.26
N CYS A 245 34.68 -5.72 -10.06
CA CYS A 245 35.19 -5.73 -11.44
C CYS A 245 36.70 -5.99 -11.48
N PRO A 246 37.21 -6.89 -12.35
CA PRO A 246 38.64 -7.07 -12.58
C PRO A 246 39.31 -5.72 -12.87
N LYS A 247 40.54 -5.55 -12.34
CA LYS A 247 41.28 -4.26 -12.35
C LYS A 247 41.36 -3.67 -13.76
N GLU A 248 41.59 -4.51 -14.75
CA GLU A 248 41.74 -4.14 -16.16
C GLU A 248 40.42 -3.59 -16.76
N GLY A 249 39.26 -4.02 -16.26
CA GLY A 249 37.91 -3.62 -16.73
C GLY A 249 37.31 -2.42 -16.00
N ARG A 250 37.87 -2.02 -14.84
CA ARG A 250 37.21 -1.03 -13.93
C ARG A 250 36.99 0.32 -14.58
N ILE A 251 37.98 0.84 -15.31
CA ILE A 251 37.86 2.13 -16.00
C ILE A 251 36.76 2.05 -17.07
N GLY A 252 36.78 0.97 -17.86
CA GLY A 252 35.75 0.76 -18.88
C GLY A 252 34.35 0.61 -18.29
N PHE A 253 34.21 -0.02 -17.13
CA PHE A 253 32.93 -0.15 -16.43
C PHE A 253 32.47 1.18 -15.82
N PHE A 254 33.35 1.92 -15.19
CA PHE A 254 33.06 3.26 -14.68
C PHE A 254 32.56 4.21 -15.77
N LEU A 255 33.25 4.22 -16.94
CA LEU A 255 32.81 5.01 -18.09
C LEU A 255 31.45 4.55 -18.61
N LEU A 256 31.13 3.24 -18.55
CA LEU A 256 29.81 2.74 -18.91
C LEU A 256 28.74 3.25 -17.94
N LEU A 257 29.00 3.22 -16.63
CA LEU A 257 28.08 3.77 -15.63
C LEU A 257 27.87 5.26 -15.86
N LEU A 258 28.94 6.03 -16.05
CA LEU A 258 28.87 7.48 -16.27
C LEU A 258 28.08 7.84 -17.53
N GLN A 259 28.41 7.22 -18.68
CA GLN A 259 27.69 7.48 -19.92
C GLN A 259 26.20 7.09 -19.84
N THR A 260 25.89 5.95 -19.17
CA THR A 260 24.51 5.51 -18.97
C THR A 260 23.76 6.49 -18.09
N ALA A 261 24.35 6.91 -16.97
CA ALA A 261 23.72 7.87 -16.06
C ALA A 261 23.45 9.21 -16.77
N VAL A 262 24.44 9.78 -17.46
CA VAL A 262 24.31 11.07 -18.14
C VAL A 262 23.24 11.01 -19.23
N VAL A 263 23.30 10.01 -20.12
CA VAL A 263 22.33 9.91 -21.23
C VAL A 263 20.92 9.64 -20.69
N ALA A 264 20.78 8.72 -19.72
CA ALA A 264 19.47 8.38 -19.18
C ALA A 264 18.85 9.55 -18.38
N LEU A 265 19.66 10.33 -17.64
CA LEU A 265 19.19 11.53 -16.93
C LEU A 265 18.71 12.60 -17.90
N VAL A 266 19.45 12.86 -18.98
CA VAL A 266 19.03 13.84 -20.01
C VAL A 266 17.74 13.39 -20.68
N VAL A 267 17.64 12.10 -21.04
CA VAL A 267 16.41 11.53 -21.62
C VAL A 267 15.24 11.64 -20.67
N ALA A 268 15.42 11.25 -19.41
CA ALA A 268 14.37 11.32 -18.39
C ALA A 268 13.91 12.77 -18.11
N ALA A 269 14.87 13.70 -17.97
CA ALA A 269 14.57 15.13 -17.71
C ALA A 269 13.72 15.76 -18.82
N VAL A 270 13.99 15.41 -20.09
CA VAL A 270 13.19 15.92 -21.21
C VAL A 270 11.88 15.13 -21.36
N ALA A 271 11.90 13.81 -21.12
CA ALA A 271 10.70 12.97 -21.23
C ALA A 271 9.59 13.40 -20.23
N VAL A 272 9.96 13.84 -19.02
CA VAL A 272 9.00 14.31 -18.02
C VAL A 272 8.09 15.42 -18.54
N SER A 273 8.58 16.31 -19.41
CA SER A 273 7.76 17.36 -20.03
C SER A 273 6.63 16.84 -20.97
N GLY A 274 6.68 15.57 -21.32
CA GLY A 274 5.65 14.94 -22.16
C GLY A 274 4.68 14.04 -21.38
N PHE A 275 4.76 14.02 -20.04
CA PHE A 275 3.85 13.30 -19.17
C PHE A 275 2.88 14.26 -18.47
N GLY A 276 1.73 13.77 -18.05
CA GLY A 276 0.72 14.48 -17.25
C GLY A 276 -0.14 13.45 -16.50
N ASP A 277 -1.02 13.91 -15.62
CA ASP A 277 -1.93 13.04 -14.85
C ASP A 277 -2.90 12.25 -15.75
N THR A 278 -3.14 12.79 -16.95
CA THR A 278 -3.84 12.10 -18.03
C THR A 278 -2.91 11.85 -19.22
N VAL A 279 -3.34 10.97 -20.13
CA VAL A 279 -2.59 10.69 -21.37
C VAL A 279 -2.48 11.95 -22.20
N THR A 280 -1.28 12.48 -22.34
CA THR A 280 -1.02 13.76 -23.04
C THR A 280 -1.06 13.68 -24.57
N GLY A 281 -0.91 12.48 -25.14
CA GLY A 281 -0.71 12.27 -26.58
C GLY A 281 0.67 12.70 -27.08
N SER A 282 1.60 13.10 -26.21
CA SER A 282 2.91 13.62 -26.55
C SER A 282 3.86 12.51 -27.06
N PRO A 283 4.47 12.64 -28.24
CA PRO A 283 5.48 11.71 -28.73
C PRO A 283 6.87 11.95 -28.12
N VAL A 284 7.05 13.01 -27.36
CA VAL A 284 8.37 13.46 -26.82
C VAL A 284 9.06 12.37 -26.01
N PRO A 285 8.42 11.68 -25.03
CA PRO A 285 9.09 10.64 -24.25
C PRO A 285 9.60 9.48 -25.09
N MET A 286 8.82 9.00 -26.05
CA MET A 286 9.20 7.91 -26.94
C MET A 286 10.32 8.33 -27.91
N LEU A 287 10.25 9.54 -28.45
CA LEU A 287 11.32 10.10 -29.30
C LEU A 287 12.64 10.23 -28.50
N MET A 288 12.59 10.75 -27.30
CA MET A 288 13.75 10.90 -26.43
C MET A 288 14.35 9.54 -26.06
N LEU A 289 13.54 8.52 -25.83
CA LEU A 289 14.02 7.15 -25.60
C LEU A 289 14.80 6.62 -26.83
N VAL A 290 14.29 6.84 -28.04
CA VAL A 290 14.96 6.42 -29.29
C VAL A 290 16.29 7.17 -29.47
N LEU A 291 16.30 8.50 -29.27
CA LEU A 291 17.51 9.32 -29.33
C LEU A 291 18.55 8.91 -28.27
N GLY A 292 18.11 8.61 -27.05
CA GLY A 292 18.95 8.08 -25.99
C GLY A 292 19.58 6.74 -26.33
N CYS A 293 18.81 5.82 -26.93
CA CYS A 293 19.34 4.56 -27.46
C CYS A 293 20.40 4.78 -28.54
N ALA A 294 20.16 5.69 -29.48
CA ALA A 294 21.12 6.04 -30.52
C ALA A 294 22.40 6.66 -29.94
N ALA A 295 22.28 7.59 -29.01
CA ALA A 295 23.41 8.22 -28.31
C ALA A 295 24.23 7.17 -27.52
N ALA A 296 23.59 6.30 -26.76
CA ALA A 296 24.26 5.23 -26.02
C ALA A 296 25.02 4.27 -26.95
N CYS A 297 24.43 3.90 -28.08
CA CYS A 297 25.09 3.07 -29.08
C CYS A 297 26.32 3.77 -29.69
N ALA A 298 26.20 5.07 -30.03
CA ALA A 298 27.31 5.84 -30.56
C ALA A 298 28.45 5.97 -29.58
N LEU A 299 28.18 6.33 -28.33
CA LEU A 299 29.17 6.41 -27.24
C LEU A 299 29.85 5.07 -27.02
N GLU A 300 29.11 3.97 -26.95
CA GLU A 300 29.67 2.64 -26.75
C GLU A 300 30.59 2.20 -27.87
N VAL A 301 30.22 2.46 -29.14
CA VAL A 301 30.94 1.97 -30.31
C VAL A 301 32.13 2.85 -30.62
N PHE A 302 32.02 4.17 -30.51
CA PHE A 302 33.01 5.10 -31.02
C PHE A 302 33.85 5.81 -29.96
N VAL A 303 33.36 5.94 -28.71
CA VAL A 303 33.98 6.79 -27.69
C VAL A 303 34.53 5.98 -26.52
N ARG A 304 33.72 5.19 -25.83
CA ARG A 304 34.08 4.54 -24.55
C ARG A 304 35.39 3.75 -24.63
N GLY A 305 35.57 2.93 -25.66
CA GLY A 305 36.78 2.12 -25.81
C GLY A 305 38.05 2.97 -25.95
N LYS A 306 37.99 4.08 -26.71
CA LYS A 306 39.12 4.99 -26.91
C LYS A 306 39.48 5.70 -25.61
N VAL A 307 38.49 6.22 -24.88
CA VAL A 307 38.68 6.91 -23.59
C VAL A 307 39.19 5.93 -22.52
N ALA A 308 38.64 4.70 -22.45
CA ALA A 308 39.11 3.69 -21.54
C ALA A 308 40.60 3.32 -21.75
N ASN A 309 41.03 3.20 -23.02
CA ASN A 309 42.42 2.94 -23.36
C ASN A 309 43.33 4.12 -23.00
N ALA A 310 42.88 5.36 -23.23
CA ALA A 310 43.67 6.58 -22.86
C ALA A 310 43.82 6.75 -21.33
N LEU A 311 42.89 6.24 -20.55
CA LEU A 311 42.90 6.27 -19.09
C LEU A 311 43.49 4.97 -18.46
N ALA A 312 43.87 4.01 -19.27
CA ALA A 312 44.43 2.75 -18.78
C ALA A 312 45.65 3.00 -17.86
N GLY A 313 45.72 2.32 -16.72
CA GLY A 313 46.76 2.48 -15.70
C GLY A 313 46.58 3.70 -14.77
N LYS A 314 45.62 4.59 -15.00
CA LYS A 314 45.40 5.82 -14.22
C LYS A 314 44.34 5.65 -13.11
N GLY A 315 44.40 4.54 -12.35
CA GLY A 315 43.41 4.23 -11.32
C GLY A 315 43.26 5.29 -10.22
N LYS A 316 44.33 5.98 -9.84
CA LYS A 316 44.26 7.12 -8.89
C LYS A 316 43.49 8.30 -9.45
N LEU A 317 43.60 8.57 -10.76
CA LEU A 317 42.81 9.59 -11.45
C LEU A 317 41.34 9.23 -11.43
N LEU A 318 40.97 7.96 -11.61
CA LEU A 318 39.58 7.51 -11.52
C LEU A 318 38.98 7.79 -10.14
N ILE A 319 39.72 7.48 -9.06
CA ILE A 319 39.26 7.79 -7.69
C ILE A 319 39.08 9.31 -7.53
N GLY A 320 40.00 10.11 -8.03
CA GLY A 320 39.90 11.57 -8.01
C GLY A 320 38.67 12.09 -8.80
N ILE A 321 38.38 11.50 -9.96
CA ILE A 321 37.20 11.85 -10.76
C ILE A 321 35.90 11.50 -10.01
N ILE A 322 35.82 10.30 -9.41
CA ILE A 322 34.65 9.90 -8.61
C ILE A 322 34.45 10.86 -7.43
N ALA A 323 35.49 11.13 -6.68
CA ALA A 323 35.44 12.07 -5.56
C ALA A 323 35.03 13.47 -6.04
N GLY A 324 35.60 13.94 -7.16
CA GLY A 324 35.23 15.22 -7.78
C GLY A 324 33.75 15.27 -8.20
N ILE A 325 33.23 14.21 -8.82
CA ILE A 325 31.81 14.12 -9.18
C ILE A 325 30.92 14.18 -7.94
N ILE A 326 31.25 13.42 -6.88
CA ILE A 326 30.49 13.45 -5.63
C ILE A 326 30.48 14.88 -5.05
N VAL A 327 31.64 15.52 -4.98
CA VAL A 327 31.74 16.89 -4.49
C VAL A 327 30.91 17.86 -5.35
N LEU A 328 31.01 17.75 -6.69
CA LEU A 328 30.23 18.57 -7.62
C LEU A 328 28.70 18.35 -7.45
N VAL A 329 28.26 17.11 -7.27
CA VAL A 329 26.84 16.81 -7.03
C VAL A 329 26.38 17.40 -5.70
N VAL A 330 27.18 17.28 -4.64
CA VAL A 330 26.84 17.88 -3.33
C VAL A 330 26.79 19.40 -3.44
N VAL A 331 27.80 20.01 -4.06
CA VAL A 331 27.85 21.48 -4.28
C VAL A 331 26.67 21.92 -5.15
N TYR A 332 26.36 21.17 -6.22
CA TYR A 332 25.19 21.46 -7.06
C TYR A 332 23.87 21.39 -6.26
N LEU A 333 23.65 20.34 -5.47
CA LEU A 333 22.44 20.19 -4.67
C LEU A 333 22.32 21.32 -3.62
N VAL A 334 23.41 21.62 -2.91
CA VAL A 334 23.43 22.74 -1.94
C VAL A 334 23.15 24.06 -2.64
N ALA A 335 23.82 24.36 -3.77
CA ALA A 335 23.55 25.54 -4.53
C ALA A 335 22.10 25.61 -5.06
N ALA A 336 21.61 24.49 -5.62
CA ALA A 336 20.29 24.40 -6.23
C ALA A 336 19.14 24.58 -5.23
N LEU A 337 19.32 24.11 -3.98
CA LEU A 337 18.34 24.31 -2.90
C LEU A 337 18.35 25.74 -2.34
N ASN A 338 19.43 26.49 -2.53
CA ASN A 338 19.56 27.86 -2.05
C ASN A 338 19.40 28.92 -3.17
N MET A 339 19.46 28.51 -4.46
CA MET A 339 19.23 29.43 -5.59
C MET A 339 17.74 29.48 -5.92
N THR A 340 17.03 30.33 -5.18
CA THR A 340 15.59 30.53 -5.34
C THR A 340 15.30 31.96 -5.84
N GLY A 341 14.10 32.16 -6.41
CA GLY A 341 13.61 33.43 -6.93
C GLY A 341 12.09 33.50 -6.85
N PRO A 342 11.45 34.43 -7.53
CA PRO A 342 10.01 34.54 -7.62
C PRO A 342 9.39 33.24 -8.15
N TYR A 343 8.15 32.96 -7.72
CA TYR A 343 7.34 31.85 -8.25
C TYR A 343 6.21 32.38 -9.12
N THR A 344 6.10 31.93 -10.35
CA THR A 344 5.02 32.28 -11.27
C THR A 344 4.08 31.10 -11.45
N PHE A 345 2.79 31.32 -11.19
CA PHE A 345 1.76 30.29 -11.37
C PHE A 345 1.60 29.92 -12.84
N GLY A 346 1.64 28.62 -13.13
CA GLY A 346 1.35 28.06 -14.44
C GLY A 346 -0.15 27.78 -14.62
N THR A 347 -0.44 26.67 -15.32
CA THR A 347 -1.82 26.15 -15.44
C THR A 347 -2.27 25.38 -14.19
N GLU A 348 -1.36 24.92 -13.38
CA GLU A 348 -1.61 24.32 -12.05
C GLU A 348 -1.63 25.47 -11.04
N GLY A 349 -2.76 25.59 -10.33
CA GLY A 349 -3.04 26.77 -9.51
C GLY A 349 -2.52 26.72 -8.09
N ASP A 350 -1.70 25.73 -7.67
CA ASP A 350 -1.23 25.60 -6.30
C ASP A 350 0.23 25.14 -6.18
N PHE A 351 0.89 25.51 -5.11
CA PHE A 351 2.17 24.98 -4.66
C PHE A 351 2.34 25.15 -3.16
N ARG A 352 3.23 24.37 -2.56
CA ARG A 352 3.50 24.46 -1.12
C ARG A 352 4.97 24.71 -0.82
N ARG A 353 5.23 25.32 0.36
CA ARG A 353 6.56 25.46 0.96
C ARG A 353 6.50 25.09 2.43
N THR A 354 7.64 24.73 2.98
CA THR A 354 7.77 24.32 4.37
C THR A 354 8.82 25.18 5.08
N ALA A 355 8.59 25.40 6.38
CA ALA A 355 9.58 26.01 7.26
C ALA A 355 9.53 25.35 8.64
N ASN A 356 10.71 25.17 9.24
CA ASN A 356 10.82 24.72 10.62
C ASN A 356 10.82 25.95 11.51
N LEU A 357 9.68 26.23 12.17
CA LEU A 357 9.46 27.41 12.99
C LEU A 357 9.37 27.02 14.46
N SER A 358 9.97 27.83 15.35
CA SER A 358 9.78 27.70 16.81
C SER A 358 8.36 28.12 17.19
N ALA A 359 7.89 27.63 18.34
CA ALA A 359 6.61 28.06 18.89
C ALA A 359 6.53 29.58 19.10
N GLY A 360 5.39 30.17 18.82
CA GLY A 360 5.14 31.62 18.98
C GLY A 360 4.28 32.22 17.88
N GLU A 361 4.03 33.51 18.00
CA GLU A 361 3.24 34.27 17.04
C GLU A 361 4.11 34.71 15.83
N TYR A 362 3.52 34.62 14.64
CA TYR A 362 4.14 34.96 13.37
C TYR A 362 3.19 35.81 12.50
N THR A 363 3.81 36.65 11.69
CA THR A 363 3.13 37.37 10.62
C THR A 363 3.79 37.04 9.28
N LEU A 364 3.02 36.53 8.35
CA LEU A 364 3.46 36.29 6.96
C LEU A 364 3.11 37.53 6.13
N THR A 365 4.09 38.04 5.42
CA THR A 365 3.96 39.15 4.47
C THR A 365 4.38 38.69 3.08
N MET A 366 3.58 38.99 2.08
CA MET A 366 3.81 38.59 0.70
C MET A 366 3.79 39.79 -0.25
N ASP A 367 4.66 39.72 -1.27
CA ASP A 367 4.62 40.62 -2.41
C ASP A 367 4.28 39.83 -3.67
N ALA A 368 3.10 40.06 -4.23
CA ALA A 368 2.57 39.33 -5.40
C ALA A 368 1.97 40.32 -6.43
N THR A 369 1.97 39.93 -7.70
CA THR A 369 1.46 40.73 -8.82
C THR A 369 -0.07 40.83 -8.87
N ALA A 370 -0.78 39.90 -8.21
CA ALA A 370 -2.22 39.87 -8.02
C ALA A 370 -2.54 39.06 -6.73
N PRO A 371 -3.78 39.08 -6.22
CA PRO A 371 -4.17 38.35 -5.03
C PRO A 371 -3.89 36.86 -5.13
N VAL A 372 -3.19 36.29 -4.14
CA VAL A 372 -2.89 34.84 -3.99
C VAL A 372 -3.43 34.39 -2.65
N ASN A 373 -4.19 33.34 -2.65
CA ASN A 373 -4.65 32.72 -1.43
C ASN A 373 -3.49 31.97 -0.75
N VAL A 374 -3.44 32.06 0.57
CA VAL A 374 -2.48 31.33 1.40
C VAL A 374 -3.21 30.62 2.53
N ARG A 375 -2.85 29.38 2.77
CA ARG A 375 -3.23 28.60 3.95
C ARG A 375 -1.96 28.16 4.67
N VAL A 376 -1.92 28.38 5.96
CA VAL A 376 -0.82 27.96 6.83
C VAL A 376 -1.32 26.82 7.70
N ALA A 377 -0.61 25.70 7.68
CA ALA A 377 -0.93 24.53 8.48
C ALA A 377 0.34 23.99 9.16
N TYR A 378 0.20 23.20 10.19
CA TYR A 378 1.33 22.53 10.82
C TYR A 378 1.08 21.02 10.97
N LYS A 379 2.16 20.29 11.17
CA LYS A 379 2.13 18.89 11.60
C LYS A 379 2.90 18.74 12.89
N ASN A 380 2.27 18.08 13.87
CA ASN A 380 2.94 17.52 15.03
C ASN A 380 3.20 16.02 14.81
N THR A 381 3.70 15.33 15.83
CA THR A 381 3.99 13.90 15.73
C THR A 381 2.74 13.07 15.37
N SER A 382 1.58 13.37 15.97
CA SER A 382 0.31 12.69 15.67
C SER A 382 -0.14 12.96 14.22
N ASN A 383 -0.16 14.21 13.79
CA ASN A 383 -0.46 14.56 12.40
C ASN A 383 0.46 13.88 11.38
N LEU A 384 1.76 13.72 11.71
CA LEU A 384 2.70 12.99 10.85
C LEU A 384 2.35 11.51 10.74
N ILE A 385 1.95 10.90 11.87
CA ILE A 385 1.54 9.50 11.94
C ILE A 385 0.29 9.26 11.12
N GLN A 386 -0.74 10.07 11.31
CA GLN A 386 -2.05 9.99 10.63
C GLN A 386 -2.00 10.52 9.18
N ASN A 387 -0.92 11.17 8.78
CA ASN A 387 -0.75 11.85 7.48
C ASN A 387 -1.78 12.96 7.24
N ASN A 388 -2.27 13.58 8.28
CA ASN A 388 -3.13 14.76 8.26
C ASN A 388 -2.35 16.04 8.65
N GLU A 389 -3.03 17.16 8.79
CA GLU A 389 -2.43 18.44 9.16
C GLU A 389 -3.48 19.33 9.85
N THR A 390 -3.03 20.16 10.78
CA THR A 390 -3.90 21.11 11.47
C THR A 390 -3.73 22.52 10.88
N ASN A 391 -4.85 23.14 10.54
CA ASN A 391 -4.86 24.48 9.97
C ASN A 391 -4.58 25.53 11.06
N LEU A 392 -3.68 26.49 10.76
CA LEU A 392 -3.35 27.60 11.67
C LEU A 392 -4.00 28.91 11.24
N ALA A 393 -3.99 29.21 9.95
CA ALA A 393 -4.56 30.44 9.39
C ALA A 393 -4.76 30.33 7.88
N SER A 394 -5.67 31.14 7.37
CA SER A 394 -5.88 31.35 5.95
C SER A 394 -6.02 32.84 5.64
N GLY A 395 -5.65 33.27 4.44
CA GLY A 395 -5.75 34.66 4.03
C GLY A 395 -5.30 34.88 2.59
N THR A 396 -5.11 36.13 2.20
CA THR A 396 -4.67 36.51 0.86
C THR A 396 -3.42 37.41 0.89
N SER A 397 -2.69 37.43 -0.22
CA SER A 397 -1.47 38.26 -0.35
C SER A 397 -1.69 39.80 -0.21
N ASP A 398 -2.93 40.26 -0.31
CA ASP A 398 -3.27 41.70 -0.14
C ASP A 398 -3.29 42.12 1.34
N GLY A 399 -3.24 41.17 2.25
CA GLY A 399 -3.24 41.39 3.69
C GLY A 399 -2.01 40.78 4.39
N THR A 400 -1.98 40.91 5.70
CA THR A 400 -1.05 40.20 6.56
C THR A 400 -1.74 38.97 7.13
N VAL A 401 -1.11 37.81 7.06
CA VAL A 401 -1.63 36.57 7.66
C VAL A 401 -0.88 36.33 8.96
N THR A 402 -1.59 36.43 10.07
CA THR A 402 -1.05 36.12 11.40
C THR A 402 -1.44 34.74 11.82
N PHE A 403 -0.53 33.97 12.46
CA PHE A 403 -0.74 32.64 12.94
C PHE A 403 0.14 32.36 14.16
N THR A 404 -0.30 31.42 14.99
CA THR A 404 0.46 30.97 16.16
C THR A 404 0.94 29.55 15.94
N VAL A 405 2.24 29.31 16.05
CA VAL A 405 2.83 27.97 15.97
C VAL A 405 2.86 27.34 17.35
N PRO A 406 2.23 26.17 17.57
CA PRO A 406 2.24 25.45 18.85
C PRO A 406 3.63 24.92 19.23
N GLU A 407 3.82 24.58 20.51
CA GLU A 407 5.08 24.01 21.03
C GLU A 407 5.39 22.63 20.48
N ASP A 408 4.35 21.85 20.14
CA ASP A 408 4.45 20.50 19.59
C ASP A 408 4.64 20.45 18.06
N SER A 409 4.78 21.60 17.38
CA SER A 409 4.95 21.69 15.94
C SER A 409 6.29 21.09 15.49
N GLU A 410 6.23 20.11 14.60
CA GLU A 410 7.41 19.55 13.93
C GLU A 410 7.75 20.30 12.64
N LEU A 411 6.74 20.73 11.88
CA LEU A 411 6.90 21.41 10.59
C LEU A 411 5.68 22.25 10.27
N VAL A 412 5.92 23.47 9.73
CA VAL A 412 4.88 24.37 9.24
C VAL A 412 4.86 24.36 7.72
N PHE A 413 3.66 24.25 7.16
CA PHE A 413 3.37 24.23 5.72
C PHE A 413 2.68 25.53 5.30
N PHE A 414 3.10 26.05 4.18
CA PHE A 414 2.51 27.22 3.52
C PHE A 414 2.00 26.79 2.14
N TYR A 415 0.70 26.77 1.96
CA TYR A 415 0.03 26.47 0.70
C TYR A 415 -0.37 27.77 0.02
N PHE A 416 0.03 27.91 -1.22
CA PHE A 416 -0.30 29.07 -2.05
C PHE A 416 -1.14 28.62 -3.22
N SER A 417 -2.28 29.27 -3.46
CA SER A 417 -3.15 28.96 -4.59
C SER A 417 -3.60 30.21 -5.33
N CYS A 418 -3.68 30.10 -6.65
CA CYS A 418 -4.17 31.15 -7.52
C CYS A 418 -4.80 30.53 -8.76
N SER A 419 -6.01 30.96 -9.12
CA SER A 419 -6.73 30.50 -10.31
C SER A 419 -6.26 31.15 -11.62
N GLU A 420 -5.49 32.24 -11.54
CA GLU A 420 -5.03 32.99 -12.69
C GLU A 420 -3.58 32.62 -13.07
N PRO A 421 -3.35 32.03 -14.26
CA PRO A 421 -2.00 31.75 -14.77
C PRO A 421 -1.21 33.08 -14.98
N GLY A 422 0.08 33.03 -14.69
CA GLY A 422 0.99 34.16 -14.89
C GLY A 422 1.11 35.11 -13.68
N VAL A 423 0.32 34.92 -12.63
CA VAL A 423 0.50 35.62 -11.36
C VAL A 423 1.82 35.21 -10.73
N THR A 424 2.57 36.18 -10.19
CA THR A 424 3.91 35.95 -9.63
C THR A 424 3.96 36.38 -8.18
N ILE A 425 4.43 35.50 -7.28
CA ILE A 425 4.85 35.88 -5.93
C ILE A 425 6.33 36.25 -5.99
N ASN A 426 6.66 37.51 -5.74
CA ASN A 426 8.03 38.01 -5.74
C ASN A 426 8.77 37.58 -4.47
N THR A 427 8.14 37.78 -3.31
CA THR A 427 8.69 37.44 -2.00
C THR A 427 7.57 36.95 -1.05
N ALA A 428 7.92 36.08 -0.13
CA ALA A 428 7.12 35.71 1.03
C ALA A 428 8.07 35.64 2.24
N SER A 429 7.82 36.44 3.26
CA SER A 429 8.65 36.54 4.47
C SER A 429 7.78 36.46 5.71
N TYR A 430 8.33 35.87 6.75
CA TYR A 430 7.67 35.73 8.06
C TYR A 430 8.51 36.46 9.12
N THR A 431 7.80 37.09 10.06
CA THR A 431 8.37 37.80 11.21
C THR A 431 7.62 37.40 12.48
N GLY A 432 8.29 37.30 13.59
CA GLY A 432 7.73 36.88 14.87
C GLY A 432 8.79 36.30 15.81
N ALA A 433 8.53 35.11 16.40
CA ALA A 433 9.53 34.46 17.25
C ALA A 433 10.84 34.15 16.47
N GLN A 434 10.76 34.04 15.16
CA GLN A 434 11.87 33.94 14.22
C GLN A 434 11.58 34.85 13.00
N GLU A 435 12.62 35.31 12.31
CA GLU A 435 12.51 36.05 11.06
C GLU A 435 13.13 35.24 9.91
N GLY A 436 12.48 35.25 8.75
CA GLY A 436 12.98 34.54 7.58
C GLY A 436 12.16 34.76 6.33
N SER A 437 12.57 34.10 5.25
CA SER A 437 11.85 34.14 3.97
C SER A 437 11.67 32.72 3.43
N LEU A 438 10.57 32.48 2.73
CA LEU A 438 10.29 31.24 2.08
C LEU A 438 11.02 31.15 0.73
N ASN A 439 11.59 29.99 0.45
CA ASN A 439 12.21 29.69 -0.84
C ASN A 439 11.10 29.39 -1.86
N LEU A 440 10.71 30.34 -2.71
CA LEU A 440 9.56 30.24 -3.60
C LEU A 440 9.85 29.40 -4.85
N GLY A 441 10.52 29.98 -5.83
CA GLY A 441 10.84 29.34 -7.10
C GLY A 441 12.28 28.83 -7.17
N TYR A 442 12.52 27.56 -7.51
CA TYR A 442 13.86 27.05 -7.73
C TYR A 442 14.32 27.33 -9.15
N THR A 443 15.52 27.89 -9.31
CA THR A 443 16.02 28.33 -10.62
C THR A 443 16.74 27.24 -11.40
N ILE A 444 17.44 26.36 -10.73
CA ILE A 444 18.29 25.32 -11.35
C ILE A 444 17.91 23.88 -10.93
N LEU A 445 16.90 23.71 -10.08
CA LEU A 445 16.39 22.41 -9.65
C LEU A 445 14.90 22.32 -10.04
N PRO A 446 14.47 21.27 -10.74
CA PRO A 446 13.04 21.07 -10.97
C PRO A 446 12.25 21.04 -9.65
N SER A 447 11.11 21.72 -9.59
CA SER A 447 10.30 21.89 -8.38
C SER A 447 9.95 20.55 -7.72
N PHE A 448 9.54 19.56 -8.51
CA PHE A 448 9.20 18.21 -8.02
C PHE A 448 10.35 17.48 -7.30
N ILE A 449 11.62 17.82 -7.60
CA ILE A 449 12.81 17.29 -6.88
C ILE A 449 13.03 18.09 -5.61
N ALA A 450 12.93 19.41 -5.71
CA ALA A 450 13.16 20.31 -4.58
C ALA A 450 12.14 20.07 -3.47
N ASP A 451 10.86 19.96 -3.81
CA ASP A 451 9.76 19.73 -2.88
C ASP A 451 9.97 18.41 -2.11
N ARG A 452 10.43 17.35 -2.78
CA ARG A 452 10.75 16.08 -2.11
C ARG A 452 11.94 16.14 -1.17
N ILE A 453 12.92 16.97 -1.45
CA ILE A 453 14.09 17.10 -0.58
C ILE A 453 13.74 17.95 0.64
N GLN A 454 12.92 18.98 0.49
CA GLN A 454 12.44 19.82 1.60
C GLN A 454 11.63 19.01 2.63
N ASP A 455 10.78 18.12 2.15
CA ASP A 455 9.87 17.35 2.99
C ASP A 455 10.46 16.03 3.53
N LEU A 456 11.78 15.81 3.39
CA LEU A 456 12.40 14.53 3.80
C LEU A 456 12.17 14.17 5.28
N SER A 457 12.18 15.17 6.16
CA SER A 457 11.98 14.99 7.62
C SER A 457 10.52 14.77 8.01
N ALA A 458 9.58 15.30 7.21
CA ALA A 458 8.14 15.21 7.44
C ALA A 458 7.41 14.42 6.34
N ASN A 459 8.13 13.50 5.69
CA ASN A 459 7.54 12.67 4.63
C ASN A 459 6.59 11.63 5.24
N GLY A 460 5.29 11.86 5.13
CA GLY A 460 4.24 10.98 5.63
C GLY A 460 4.44 9.50 5.24
N ASN A 461 4.90 9.23 4.02
CA ASN A 461 5.21 7.86 3.59
C ASN A 461 6.32 7.18 4.41
N VAL A 462 7.30 7.93 4.92
CA VAL A 462 8.38 7.38 5.75
C VAL A 462 7.86 7.08 7.15
N VAL A 463 7.07 8.00 7.71
CA VAL A 463 6.45 7.86 9.03
C VAL A 463 5.44 6.73 9.03
N GLN A 464 4.52 6.69 8.06
CA GLN A 464 3.52 5.62 7.91
C GLN A 464 4.16 4.24 7.78
N ARG A 465 5.25 4.10 7.01
CA ARG A 465 6.01 2.83 6.96
C ARG A 465 6.63 2.46 8.32
N GLY A 466 6.87 3.45 9.17
CA GLY A 466 7.26 3.23 10.57
C GLY A 466 6.12 2.56 11.34
N VAL A 467 4.91 3.10 11.21
CA VAL A 467 3.68 2.56 11.83
C VAL A 467 3.40 1.15 11.34
N TYR A 468 3.36 0.92 10.02
CA TYR A 468 3.13 -0.42 9.45
C TYR A 468 4.10 -1.48 9.99
N ARG A 469 5.38 -1.10 10.21
CA ARG A 469 6.36 -2.03 10.81
C ARG A 469 6.10 -2.27 12.29
N GLN A 470 5.65 -1.26 13.05
CA GLN A 470 5.30 -1.42 14.45
C GLN A 470 4.09 -2.33 14.59
N ASP A 471 3.05 -2.12 13.80
CA ASP A 471 1.84 -2.94 13.83
C ASP A 471 2.09 -4.37 13.34
N ALA A 472 2.94 -4.56 12.33
CA ALA A 472 3.39 -5.89 11.95
C ALA A 472 4.16 -6.60 13.08
N VAL A 473 4.91 -5.87 13.92
CA VAL A 473 5.58 -6.45 15.11
C VAL A 473 4.57 -6.78 16.20
N LYS A 474 3.56 -5.91 16.45
CA LYS A 474 2.47 -6.24 17.37
C LYS A 474 1.76 -7.52 16.94
N LEU A 475 1.46 -7.62 15.65
CA LEU A 475 0.78 -8.77 15.07
C LEU A 475 1.65 -10.05 15.11
N TRP A 476 2.96 -9.94 14.84
CA TRP A 476 3.90 -11.04 14.98
C TRP A 476 3.93 -11.63 16.39
N GLN A 477 3.81 -10.81 17.44
CA GLN A 477 3.81 -11.26 18.84
C GLN A 477 2.66 -12.23 19.15
N THR A 478 1.58 -12.24 18.38
CA THR A 478 0.46 -13.20 18.51
C THR A 478 0.82 -14.60 18.06
N SER A 479 1.79 -14.76 17.12
CA SER A 479 2.25 -16.06 16.61
C SER A 479 3.75 -16.01 16.25
N PRO A 480 4.67 -15.94 17.23
CA PRO A 480 6.06 -15.56 16.98
C PRO A 480 6.88 -16.62 16.21
N VAL A 481 6.53 -17.90 16.30
CA VAL A 481 7.34 -19.00 15.75
C VAL A 481 7.00 -19.30 14.30
N ILE A 482 5.73 -19.49 14.00
CA ILE A 482 5.21 -19.89 12.67
C ILE A 482 4.46 -18.79 11.93
N GLY A 483 4.16 -17.67 12.59
CA GLY A 483 3.38 -16.57 12.03
C GLY A 483 1.88 -16.89 11.89
N ARG A 484 1.15 -16.01 11.24
CA ARG A 484 -0.31 -16.10 11.01
C ARG A 484 -0.68 -16.78 9.68
N GLY A 485 0.30 -17.22 8.91
CA GLY A 485 0.17 -17.70 7.53
C GLY A 485 0.39 -16.58 6.51
N LEU A 486 0.62 -16.93 5.23
CA LEU A 486 0.74 -15.95 4.15
C LEU A 486 -0.51 -15.06 4.08
N GLY A 487 -0.33 -13.76 3.86
CA GLY A 487 -1.40 -12.76 3.94
C GLY A 487 -1.85 -12.43 5.37
N GLY A 488 -1.11 -12.91 6.39
CA GLY A 488 -1.44 -12.70 7.79
C GLY A 488 -1.40 -11.23 8.22
N PHE A 489 -0.54 -10.42 7.61
CA PHE A 489 -0.53 -8.98 7.82
C PHE A 489 -1.79 -8.32 7.24
N GLU A 490 -2.11 -8.57 5.96
CA GLU A 490 -3.29 -8.04 5.28
C GLU A 490 -4.59 -8.34 6.05
N ASN A 491 -4.73 -9.58 6.54
CA ASN A 491 -5.93 -10.01 7.27
C ASN A 491 -6.01 -9.47 8.70
N GLY A 492 -4.88 -9.23 9.35
CA GLY A 492 -4.86 -8.98 10.80
C GLY A 492 -4.52 -7.56 11.22
N VAL A 493 -4.04 -6.71 10.32
CA VAL A 493 -3.50 -5.39 10.69
C VAL A 493 -4.53 -4.50 11.38
N VAL A 494 -5.81 -4.57 11.00
CA VAL A 494 -6.90 -3.79 11.59
C VAL A 494 -7.03 -4.04 13.10
N SER A 495 -6.73 -5.25 13.57
CA SER A 495 -6.82 -5.61 14.99
C SER A 495 -5.75 -4.97 15.89
N VAL A 496 -4.73 -4.32 15.33
CA VAL A 496 -3.59 -3.75 16.07
C VAL A 496 -3.30 -2.29 15.74
N GLN A 497 -4.09 -1.68 14.83
CA GLN A 497 -3.95 -0.28 14.44
C GLN A 497 -4.31 0.66 15.59
N ASP A 498 -3.61 1.77 15.69
CA ASP A 498 -3.91 2.86 16.63
C ASP A 498 -4.67 4.01 15.93
N TYR A 499 -4.96 3.92 14.66
CA TYR A 499 -5.88 4.70 13.83
C TYR A 499 -6.12 3.95 12.53
N TYR A 500 -7.25 4.19 11.84
CA TYR A 500 -7.58 3.44 10.62
C TYR A 500 -6.70 3.85 9.43
N TYR A 501 -6.15 2.87 8.75
CA TYR A 501 -5.47 3.02 7.46
C TYR A 501 -5.56 1.72 6.66
N GLU A 502 -5.68 1.83 5.36
CA GLU A 502 -5.65 0.67 4.46
C GLU A 502 -4.25 0.40 3.96
N THR A 503 -3.75 -0.80 4.18
CA THR A 503 -2.52 -1.30 3.57
C THR A 503 -2.52 -2.80 3.47
N LYS A 504 -2.10 -3.29 2.31
CA LYS A 504 -1.95 -4.72 2.07
C LYS A 504 -0.65 -5.30 2.66
N TYR A 505 0.37 -4.46 2.84
CA TYR A 505 1.72 -4.91 3.15
C TYR A 505 2.41 -4.02 4.18
N ALA A 506 3.30 -4.62 4.98
CA ALA A 506 4.12 -3.92 5.99
C ALA A 506 5.22 -3.00 5.41
N HIS A 507 5.38 -2.90 4.10
CA HIS A 507 6.44 -2.15 3.40
C HIS A 507 7.86 -2.46 3.89
N ASN A 508 8.06 -3.66 4.41
CA ASN A 508 9.34 -4.26 4.79
C ASN A 508 9.18 -5.79 4.79
N HIS A 509 9.69 -6.44 3.75
CA HIS A 509 9.47 -7.87 3.59
C HIS A 509 10.08 -8.73 4.71
N TYR A 510 11.11 -8.25 5.42
CA TYR A 510 11.65 -9.00 6.57
C TYR A 510 10.66 -9.03 7.74
N VAL A 511 9.99 -7.91 8.00
CA VAL A 511 8.98 -7.81 9.06
C VAL A 511 7.70 -8.53 8.64
N GLU A 512 7.33 -8.46 7.35
CA GLU A 512 6.21 -9.19 6.77
C GLU A 512 6.40 -10.70 6.93
N MET A 513 7.61 -11.22 6.64
CA MET A 513 7.93 -12.63 6.89
C MET A 513 7.87 -13.03 8.37
N LEU A 514 8.15 -12.09 9.30
CA LEU A 514 7.92 -12.34 10.72
C LEU A 514 6.43 -12.48 11.04
N CYS A 515 5.59 -11.61 10.49
CA CYS A 515 4.14 -11.64 10.68
C CYS A 515 3.54 -12.91 10.07
N ASP A 516 3.88 -13.20 8.81
CA ASP A 516 3.25 -14.28 8.04
C ASP A 516 3.80 -15.67 8.39
N LEU A 517 5.11 -15.82 8.50
CA LEU A 517 5.78 -17.12 8.66
C LEU A 517 6.58 -17.23 9.97
N GLY A 518 6.52 -16.20 10.83
CA GLY A 518 7.25 -16.18 12.10
C GLY A 518 8.77 -16.15 11.94
N VAL A 519 9.46 -16.44 13.04
CA VAL A 519 10.94 -16.53 13.04
C VAL A 519 11.43 -17.59 12.05
N LEU A 520 10.70 -18.67 11.83
CA LEU A 520 11.09 -19.71 10.87
C LEU A 520 11.10 -19.19 9.43
N GLY A 521 10.08 -18.42 9.03
CA GLY A 521 10.02 -17.79 7.71
C GLY A 521 11.13 -16.78 7.49
N LEU A 522 11.34 -15.88 8.46
CA LEU A 522 12.44 -14.93 8.40
C LEU A 522 13.79 -15.65 8.32
N ALA A 523 14.01 -16.71 9.11
CA ALA A 523 15.24 -17.48 9.07
C ALA A 523 15.46 -18.14 7.70
N ALA A 524 14.42 -18.66 7.05
CA ALA A 524 14.51 -19.22 5.70
C ALA A 524 14.84 -18.13 4.65
N PHE A 525 14.20 -16.97 4.74
CA PHE A 525 14.46 -15.82 3.85
C PHE A 525 15.91 -15.32 3.99
N VAL A 526 16.38 -15.14 5.22
CA VAL A 526 17.77 -14.76 5.50
C VAL A 526 18.75 -15.87 5.08
N ALA A 527 18.38 -17.14 5.20
CA ALA A 527 19.19 -18.26 4.72
C ALA A 527 19.35 -18.26 3.20
N MET A 528 18.33 -17.83 2.42
CA MET A 528 18.50 -17.63 0.98
C MET A 528 19.59 -16.61 0.67
N LEU A 529 19.57 -15.46 1.34
CA LEU A 529 20.61 -14.44 1.21
C LEU A 529 21.99 -14.98 1.66
N GLY A 530 22.07 -15.55 2.85
CA GLY A 530 23.33 -16.03 3.43
C GLY A 530 23.99 -17.13 2.60
N THR A 531 23.22 -18.09 2.11
CA THR A 531 23.74 -19.17 1.27
C THR A 531 24.12 -18.69 -0.13
N ALA A 532 23.40 -17.71 -0.69
CA ALA A 532 23.77 -17.06 -1.95
C ALA A 532 25.10 -16.32 -1.82
N VAL A 533 25.25 -15.50 -0.78
CA VAL A 533 26.50 -14.78 -0.49
C VAL A 533 27.66 -15.77 -0.27
N TRP A 534 27.46 -16.81 0.53
CA TRP A 534 28.45 -17.85 0.75
C TRP A 534 28.93 -18.53 -0.55
N ALA A 535 27.99 -18.91 -1.42
CA ALA A 535 28.30 -19.50 -2.72
C ALA A 535 29.09 -18.55 -3.62
N MET A 536 28.69 -17.27 -3.66
CA MET A 536 29.41 -16.25 -4.44
C MET A 536 30.81 -15.98 -3.91
N VAL A 537 31.02 -15.88 -2.60
CA VAL A 537 32.34 -15.69 -1.98
C VAL A 537 33.28 -16.84 -2.30
N LYS A 538 32.81 -18.08 -2.28
CA LYS A 538 33.61 -19.26 -2.65
C LYS A 538 34.02 -19.26 -4.12
N THR A 539 33.15 -18.76 -5.00
CA THR A 539 33.31 -18.81 -6.47
C THR A 539 34.01 -17.56 -7.04
N ARG A 540 34.18 -16.48 -6.25
CA ARG A 540 34.62 -15.15 -6.71
C ARG A 540 35.95 -15.13 -7.48
N LYS A 541 36.90 -16.00 -7.14
CA LYS A 541 38.19 -16.07 -7.81
C LYS A 541 38.11 -16.78 -9.16
N GLU A 542 37.22 -17.76 -9.31
CA GLU A 542 37.10 -18.59 -10.51
C GLU A 542 36.22 -17.91 -11.57
N LYS A 543 35.13 -17.21 -11.11
CA LYS A 543 34.11 -16.60 -11.98
C LYS A 543 33.83 -15.15 -11.59
N PRO A 544 34.83 -14.25 -11.60
CA PRO A 544 34.69 -12.89 -11.04
C PRO A 544 33.59 -12.08 -11.70
N LEU A 545 33.41 -12.13 -13.03
CA LEU A 545 32.38 -11.39 -13.73
C LEU A 545 30.95 -11.92 -13.47
N VAL A 546 30.81 -13.24 -13.22
CA VAL A 546 29.54 -13.83 -12.83
C VAL A 546 29.15 -13.37 -11.42
N VAL A 547 30.11 -13.46 -10.48
CA VAL A 547 29.89 -13.02 -9.09
C VAL A 547 29.63 -11.53 -9.01
N MET A 548 30.32 -10.71 -9.80
CA MET A 548 30.07 -9.27 -9.89
C MET A 548 28.60 -8.94 -10.19
N LEU A 549 28.01 -9.59 -11.20
CA LEU A 549 26.60 -9.39 -11.55
C LEU A 549 25.68 -9.91 -10.45
N LEU A 550 25.86 -11.19 -10.06
CA LEU A 550 24.93 -11.84 -9.14
C LEU A 550 24.93 -11.20 -7.76
N ALA A 551 26.10 -10.72 -7.28
CA ALA A 551 26.19 -10.00 -6.01
C ALA A 551 25.42 -8.68 -6.05
N ALA A 552 25.49 -7.93 -7.16
CA ALA A 552 24.73 -6.70 -7.32
C ALA A 552 23.22 -6.95 -7.40
N CYS A 553 22.78 -7.98 -8.16
CA CYS A 553 21.36 -8.33 -8.25
C CYS A 553 20.83 -8.80 -6.88
N VAL A 554 21.56 -9.64 -6.16
CA VAL A 554 21.17 -10.10 -4.82
C VAL A 554 21.11 -8.93 -3.83
N LEU A 555 22.10 -8.03 -3.86
CA LEU A 555 22.08 -6.82 -3.03
C LEU A 555 20.86 -5.95 -3.35
N GLN A 556 20.54 -5.74 -4.64
CA GLN A 556 19.38 -4.96 -5.04
C GLN A 556 18.07 -5.58 -4.53
N MET A 557 17.86 -6.88 -4.76
CA MET A 557 16.64 -7.60 -4.40
C MET A 557 16.40 -7.64 -2.88
N PHE A 558 17.43 -8.02 -2.12
CA PHE A 558 17.32 -8.15 -0.66
C PHE A 558 17.51 -6.81 0.07
N GLY A 559 18.27 -5.88 -0.50
CA GLY A 559 18.46 -4.55 0.06
C GLY A 559 17.21 -3.69 -0.05
N GLN A 560 16.54 -3.69 -1.19
CA GLN A 560 15.29 -2.93 -1.35
C GLN A 560 14.14 -3.55 -0.54
N ALA A 561 14.15 -4.86 -0.28
CA ALA A 561 13.18 -5.55 0.58
C ALA A 561 13.11 -4.99 2.02
N VAL A 562 14.14 -4.25 2.48
CA VAL A 562 14.13 -3.57 3.79
C VAL A 562 13.16 -2.39 3.82
N SER A 563 12.91 -1.78 2.67
CA SER A 563 12.12 -0.55 2.57
C SER A 563 10.89 -0.67 1.69
N ASP A 564 10.65 -1.84 1.08
CA ASP A 564 9.51 -2.03 0.17
C ASP A 564 9.11 -3.52 0.01
N VAL A 565 7.96 -3.74 -0.64
CA VAL A 565 7.22 -5.02 -0.76
C VAL A 565 7.55 -5.79 -2.05
N ILE A 566 8.71 -5.59 -2.63
CA ILE A 566 9.08 -6.16 -3.94
C ILE A 566 9.09 -7.69 -3.99
N TRP A 567 9.14 -8.38 -2.86
CA TRP A 567 9.07 -9.84 -2.74
C TRP A 567 7.65 -10.37 -2.52
N SER A 568 6.69 -9.51 -2.14
CA SER A 568 5.30 -9.87 -1.91
C SER A 568 4.47 -9.71 -3.20
N VAL A 569 4.99 -9.00 -4.21
CA VAL A 569 4.29 -8.75 -5.47
C VAL A 569 4.67 -9.76 -6.54
N GLY A 570 3.67 -10.46 -7.07
CA GLY A 570 3.82 -11.53 -8.06
C GLY A 570 4.66 -11.13 -9.29
N GLY A 571 4.54 -9.89 -9.77
CA GLY A 571 5.25 -9.40 -10.95
C GLY A 571 6.78 -9.42 -10.87
N CYS A 572 7.35 -9.33 -9.67
CA CYS A 572 8.81 -9.34 -9.45
C CYS A 572 9.38 -10.75 -9.23
N LEU A 573 8.60 -11.64 -8.64
CA LEU A 573 9.07 -12.94 -8.15
C LEU A 573 9.78 -13.80 -9.20
N PRO A 574 9.28 -13.98 -10.44
CA PRO A 574 9.95 -14.82 -11.42
C PRO A 574 11.35 -14.31 -11.81
N MET A 575 11.56 -13.00 -11.83
CA MET A 575 12.88 -12.40 -12.04
C MET A 575 13.83 -12.72 -10.88
N PHE A 576 13.36 -12.62 -9.65
CA PHE A 576 14.15 -12.87 -8.45
C PHE A 576 14.52 -14.34 -8.32
N PHE A 577 13.56 -15.22 -8.50
CA PHE A 577 13.81 -16.67 -8.54
C PHE A 577 14.73 -17.08 -9.69
N ALA A 578 14.68 -16.39 -10.84
CA ALA A 578 15.63 -16.60 -11.93
C ALA A 578 17.06 -16.22 -11.53
N VAL A 579 17.26 -15.11 -10.81
CA VAL A 579 18.57 -14.71 -10.26
C VAL A 579 19.08 -15.73 -9.25
N LEU A 580 18.24 -16.21 -8.33
CA LEU A 580 18.59 -17.26 -7.36
C LEU A 580 18.95 -18.58 -8.05
N ALA A 581 18.27 -18.93 -9.15
CA ALA A 581 18.60 -20.07 -9.99
C ALA A 581 19.99 -19.93 -10.64
N LEU A 582 20.35 -18.72 -11.10
CA LEU A 582 21.68 -18.43 -11.63
C LEU A 582 22.77 -18.54 -10.52
N VAL A 583 22.49 -18.06 -9.30
CA VAL A 583 23.38 -18.25 -8.15
C VAL A 583 23.57 -19.75 -7.87
N THR A 584 22.49 -20.48 -7.76
CA THR A 584 22.49 -21.94 -7.51
C THR A 584 23.30 -22.69 -8.57
N LEU A 585 23.08 -22.40 -9.85
CA LEU A 585 23.69 -23.12 -10.97
C LEU A 585 25.16 -22.76 -11.18
N TYR A 586 25.55 -21.49 -11.00
CA TYR A 586 26.88 -21.02 -11.37
C TYR A 586 27.83 -20.81 -10.17
N CYS A 587 27.29 -20.60 -8.98
CA CYS A 587 28.06 -20.42 -7.74
C CYS A 587 27.88 -21.57 -6.75
N GLY A 588 26.71 -22.20 -6.72
CA GLY A 588 26.37 -23.29 -5.79
C GLY A 588 27.16 -24.59 -6.05
N GLU A 589 27.69 -24.79 -7.25
CA GLU A 589 28.40 -26.01 -7.62
C GLU A 589 29.59 -26.32 -6.69
N SER A 590 30.35 -25.30 -6.25
CA SER A 590 31.45 -25.42 -5.31
C SER A 590 31.04 -25.87 -3.90
N LEU A 591 29.80 -25.77 -3.56
CA LEU A 591 29.21 -26.14 -2.27
C LEU A 591 28.30 -27.37 -2.35
N ARG A 592 28.37 -28.14 -3.47
CA ARG A 592 27.50 -29.30 -3.68
C ARG A 592 27.66 -30.32 -2.56
N LEU A 593 26.55 -30.74 -1.95
CA LEU A 593 26.55 -31.73 -0.88
C LEU A 593 26.97 -33.12 -1.40
N LYS A 594 27.82 -33.82 -0.63
CA LYS A 594 28.23 -35.18 -0.90
C LYS A 594 27.13 -36.14 -0.40
N VAL A 595 26.24 -36.54 -1.27
CA VAL A 595 25.20 -37.54 -0.99
C VAL A 595 25.58 -38.89 -1.64
N PRO A 596 25.30 -40.02 -0.99
CA PRO A 596 25.57 -41.35 -1.53
C PRO A 596 24.99 -41.53 -2.94
N GLU A 597 25.74 -42.24 -3.79
CA GLU A 597 25.43 -42.30 -5.23
C GLU A 597 24.05 -42.89 -5.54
N LYS A 598 23.56 -43.82 -4.75
CA LYS A 598 22.24 -44.45 -4.89
C LYS A 598 21.07 -43.51 -4.59
N SER A 599 21.26 -42.51 -3.70
CA SER A 599 20.20 -41.57 -3.26
C SER A 599 20.26 -40.19 -3.95
N ARG A 600 21.33 -39.88 -4.71
CA ARG A 600 21.63 -38.55 -5.27
C ARG A 600 20.51 -37.95 -6.14
N GLY A 601 19.68 -38.76 -6.78
CA GLY A 601 18.55 -38.23 -7.59
C GLY A 601 17.20 -38.25 -6.86
N GLY A 602 17.05 -39.14 -5.87
CA GLY A 602 15.77 -39.31 -5.16
C GLY A 602 15.55 -38.36 -4.00
N ALA A 603 16.66 -37.90 -3.34
CA ALA A 603 16.57 -37.08 -2.13
C ALA A 603 15.85 -35.74 -2.31
N VAL A 604 15.87 -35.13 -3.50
CA VAL A 604 15.13 -33.90 -3.82
C VAL A 604 13.95 -34.20 -4.74
N ARG A 605 14.10 -35.13 -5.69
CA ARG A 605 13.06 -35.42 -6.68
C ARG A 605 11.71 -35.76 -6.02
N TRP A 606 11.72 -36.78 -5.16
CA TRP A 606 10.48 -37.32 -4.62
C TRP A 606 9.76 -36.38 -3.63
N PRO A 607 10.45 -35.75 -2.65
CA PRO A 607 9.77 -34.79 -1.77
C PRO A 607 9.16 -33.60 -2.51
N VAL A 608 9.91 -32.98 -3.42
CA VAL A 608 9.41 -31.82 -4.18
C VAL A 608 8.28 -32.26 -5.14
N SER A 609 8.37 -33.44 -5.76
CA SER A 609 7.28 -33.96 -6.60
C SER A 609 6.02 -34.23 -5.77
N ALA A 610 6.15 -34.79 -4.57
CA ALA A 610 5.01 -35.05 -3.69
C ALA A 610 4.31 -33.75 -3.27
N VAL A 611 5.07 -32.75 -2.82
CA VAL A 611 4.52 -31.44 -2.47
C VAL A 611 3.85 -30.79 -3.68
N SER A 612 4.48 -30.81 -4.86
CA SER A 612 3.87 -30.27 -6.08
C SER A 612 2.57 -30.98 -6.44
N ALA A 613 2.50 -32.33 -6.30
CA ALA A 613 1.29 -33.09 -6.56
C ALA A 613 0.16 -32.73 -5.59
N VAL A 614 0.47 -32.51 -4.31
CA VAL A 614 -0.51 -32.04 -3.31
C VAL A 614 -1.09 -30.70 -3.72
N PHE A 615 -0.24 -29.71 -4.05
CA PHE A 615 -0.73 -28.40 -4.46
C PHE A 615 -1.45 -28.39 -5.82
N ILE A 616 -1.13 -29.30 -6.74
CA ILE A 616 -1.93 -29.50 -7.96
C ILE A 616 -3.37 -29.87 -7.61
N VAL A 617 -3.55 -30.79 -6.64
CA VAL A 617 -4.89 -31.19 -6.20
C VAL A 617 -5.58 -30.05 -5.46
N LEU A 618 -4.93 -29.45 -4.47
CA LEU A 618 -5.53 -28.40 -3.64
C LEU A 618 -5.94 -27.15 -4.46
N ILE A 619 -5.04 -26.63 -5.30
CA ILE A 619 -5.36 -25.48 -6.17
C ILE A 619 -6.40 -25.88 -7.23
N GLY A 620 -6.33 -27.12 -7.74
CA GLY A 620 -7.32 -27.63 -8.69
C GLY A 620 -8.72 -27.68 -8.11
N LEU A 621 -8.87 -28.16 -6.86
CA LEU A 621 -10.15 -28.19 -6.14
C LEU A 621 -10.66 -26.77 -5.83
N ASN A 622 -9.78 -25.86 -5.40
CA ASN A 622 -10.14 -24.45 -5.18
C ASN A 622 -10.65 -23.77 -6.47
N LEU A 623 -9.94 -23.94 -7.60
CA LEU A 623 -10.39 -23.39 -8.89
C LEU A 623 -11.71 -24.04 -9.38
N MET A 624 -11.92 -25.33 -9.09
CA MET A 624 -13.18 -26.01 -9.39
C MET A 624 -14.33 -25.44 -8.55
N ALA A 625 -14.13 -25.23 -7.25
CA ALA A 625 -15.12 -24.60 -6.37
C ALA A 625 -15.47 -23.20 -6.84
N GLN A 626 -14.46 -22.38 -7.18
CA GLN A 626 -14.69 -21.04 -7.71
C GLN A 626 -15.43 -21.04 -9.05
N SER A 627 -15.14 -22.01 -9.93
CA SER A 627 -15.87 -22.17 -11.20
C SER A 627 -17.35 -22.49 -10.99
N ILE A 628 -17.68 -23.24 -9.93
CA ILE A 628 -19.08 -23.53 -9.54
C ILE A 628 -19.71 -22.27 -8.93
N PHE A 629 -19.01 -21.63 -7.99
CA PHE A 629 -19.50 -20.46 -7.25
C PHE A 629 -19.83 -19.26 -8.16
N TYR A 630 -19.00 -19.01 -9.16
CA TYR A 630 -19.21 -17.92 -10.15
C TYR A 630 -20.00 -18.39 -11.39
N GLY A 631 -20.67 -19.57 -11.34
CA GLY A 631 -21.50 -20.06 -12.42
C GLY A 631 -22.83 -19.33 -12.53
N ASP A 632 -23.50 -19.42 -13.70
CA ASP A 632 -24.74 -18.69 -14.01
C ASP A 632 -25.96 -19.07 -13.16
N SER A 633 -25.93 -20.22 -12.47
CA SER A 633 -27.05 -20.74 -11.67
C SER A 633 -26.54 -21.43 -10.40
N LEU A 634 -26.20 -20.59 -9.39
CA LEU A 634 -25.71 -21.09 -8.11
C LEU A 634 -26.86 -21.59 -7.24
N THR A 635 -26.75 -22.83 -6.74
CA THR A 635 -27.74 -23.45 -5.83
C THR A 635 -27.15 -23.66 -4.44
N LEU A 636 -28.01 -23.89 -3.41
CA LEU A 636 -27.55 -24.22 -2.06
C LEU A 636 -26.70 -25.52 -2.02
N GLU A 637 -27.02 -26.51 -2.89
CA GLU A 637 -26.22 -27.74 -2.99
C GLU A 637 -24.85 -27.49 -3.61
N ASP A 638 -24.74 -26.54 -4.56
CA ASP A 638 -23.46 -26.12 -5.10
C ASP A 638 -22.59 -25.45 -4.03
N LEU A 639 -23.19 -24.62 -3.15
CA LEU A 639 -22.48 -23.99 -2.03
C LEU A 639 -21.95 -25.03 -1.03
N LYS A 640 -22.74 -26.06 -0.69
CA LYS A 640 -22.29 -27.19 0.13
C LYS A 640 -21.14 -27.96 -0.54
N THR A 641 -21.26 -28.19 -1.84
CA THR A 641 -20.20 -28.84 -2.61
C THR A 641 -18.91 -28.01 -2.57
N CYS A 642 -18.99 -26.70 -2.86
CA CYS A 642 -17.83 -25.78 -2.80
C CYS A 642 -17.19 -25.81 -1.39
N ALA A 643 -17.97 -25.66 -0.33
CA ALA A 643 -17.48 -25.71 1.05
C ALA A 643 -16.79 -27.04 1.41
N SER A 644 -17.19 -28.15 0.79
CA SER A 644 -16.62 -29.48 1.05
C SER A 644 -15.31 -29.76 0.31
N ILE A 645 -15.11 -29.19 -0.88
CA ILE A 645 -13.95 -29.49 -1.72
C ILE A 645 -12.84 -28.43 -1.63
N ASP A 646 -13.18 -27.22 -1.21
CA ASP A 646 -12.22 -26.11 -1.10
C ASP A 646 -11.75 -25.92 0.35
N LEU A 647 -10.48 -26.17 0.57
CA LEU A 647 -9.87 -26.01 1.89
C LEU A 647 -9.61 -24.54 2.26
N PHE A 648 -9.51 -23.65 1.28
CA PHE A 648 -9.01 -22.28 1.47
C PHE A 648 -10.09 -21.22 1.59
N GLU A 649 -11.20 -21.38 0.86
CA GLU A 649 -12.29 -20.41 0.81
C GLU A 649 -13.62 -21.02 1.30
N ALA A 650 -13.54 -22.14 2.03
CA ALA A 650 -14.73 -22.84 2.56
C ALA A 650 -15.65 -21.90 3.35
N ASN A 651 -15.09 -20.95 4.09
CA ASN A 651 -15.86 -20.03 4.92
C ASN A 651 -16.69 -19.04 4.10
N ASP A 652 -16.20 -18.56 2.94
CA ASP A 652 -16.96 -17.72 2.02
C ASP A 652 -18.21 -18.45 1.50
N TYR A 653 -18.09 -19.75 1.20
CA TYR A 653 -19.21 -20.59 0.70
C TYR A 653 -20.20 -20.95 1.82
N LYS A 654 -19.70 -21.23 3.03
CA LYS A 654 -20.54 -21.48 4.21
C LYS A 654 -21.38 -20.26 4.55
N LEU A 655 -20.76 -19.07 4.59
CA LEU A 655 -21.46 -17.82 4.82
C LEU A 655 -22.50 -17.56 3.72
N SER A 656 -22.12 -17.73 2.45
CA SER A 656 -23.03 -17.58 1.31
C SER A 656 -24.23 -18.54 1.40
N TYR A 657 -24.01 -19.78 1.89
CA TYR A 657 -25.09 -20.75 2.13
C TYR A 657 -26.10 -20.22 3.16
N LEU A 658 -25.62 -19.71 4.30
CA LEU A 658 -26.47 -19.19 5.38
C LEU A 658 -27.29 -17.97 4.92
N ILE A 659 -26.65 -16.98 4.34
CA ILE A 659 -27.33 -15.76 3.89
C ILE A 659 -28.25 -15.97 2.69
N SER A 660 -28.06 -17.04 1.90
CA SER A 660 -28.94 -17.42 0.81
C SER A 660 -30.15 -18.26 1.26
N GLY A 661 -30.38 -18.40 2.57
CA GLY A 661 -31.51 -19.12 3.16
C GLY A 661 -31.32 -20.62 3.32
N GLY A 662 -30.08 -21.09 3.36
CA GLY A 662 -29.74 -22.48 3.67
C GLY A 662 -30.14 -22.84 5.10
N SER A 663 -31.10 -23.77 5.26
CA SER A 663 -31.71 -24.11 6.55
C SER A 663 -31.79 -25.63 6.80
N GLU A 664 -30.93 -26.41 6.10
CA GLU A 664 -30.87 -27.88 6.34
C GLU A 664 -30.37 -28.13 7.76
N GLU A 665 -31.15 -28.85 8.54
CA GLU A 665 -30.89 -29.15 9.95
C GLU A 665 -29.50 -29.81 10.13
N GLY A 666 -28.68 -29.28 11.03
CA GLY A 666 -27.33 -29.74 11.31
C GLY A 666 -26.26 -29.20 10.36
N VAL A 667 -26.57 -28.82 9.11
CA VAL A 667 -25.63 -28.21 8.18
C VAL A 667 -25.51 -26.71 8.48
N ALA A 668 -26.61 -26.00 8.58
CA ALA A 668 -26.63 -24.58 8.89
C ALA A 668 -25.98 -24.29 10.26
N ASP A 669 -26.33 -25.07 11.29
CA ASP A 669 -25.78 -24.93 12.64
C ASP A 669 -24.26 -25.20 12.64
N GLN A 670 -23.79 -26.23 11.92
CA GLN A 670 -22.36 -26.52 11.81
C GLN A 670 -21.62 -25.39 11.10
N TYR A 671 -22.15 -24.85 10.00
CA TYR A 671 -21.54 -23.77 9.26
C TYR A 671 -21.47 -22.51 10.09
N ALA A 672 -22.54 -22.18 10.79
CA ALA A 672 -22.57 -21.01 11.66
C ALA A 672 -21.56 -21.14 12.83
N GLN A 673 -21.44 -22.34 13.45
CA GLN A 673 -20.44 -22.60 14.49
C GLN A 673 -19.01 -22.52 13.96
N ASP A 674 -18.74 -23.03 12.76
CA ASP A 674 -17.42 -22.95 12.14
C ASP A 674 -17.04 -21.48 11.89
N LEU A 675 -17.98 -20.67 11.40
CA LEU A 675 -17.77 -19.24 11.10
C LEU A 675 -17.61 -18.37 12.35
N ALA A 676 -18.30 -18.71 13.44
CA ALA A 676 -18.21 -17.96 14.70
C ALA A 676 -16.82 -18.03 15.37
N GLN A 677 -15.93 -18.91 14.91
CA GLN A 677 -14.54 -19.02 15.38
C GLN A 677 -13.54 -18.18 14.56
N GLU A 678 -14.01 -17.53 13.48
CA GLU A 678 -13.14 -16.80 12.56
C GLU A 678 -12.91 -15.36 13.03
N GLU A 679 -11.67 -14.90 12.94
CA GLU A 679 -11.26 -13.53 13.25
C GLU A 679 -11.33 -12.67 11.96
N SER A 680 -12.54 -12.38 11.48
CA SER A 680 -12.73 -11.63 10.23
C SER A 680 -14.01 -10.79 10.28
N ASN A 681 -13.86 -9.47 10.10
CA ASN A 681 -15.00 -8.55 10.04
C ASN A 681 -15.97 -8.88 8.89
N SER A 682 -15.45 -9.36 7.77
CA SER A 682 -16.26 -9.78 6.61
C SER A 682 -17.15 -10.99 6.89
N ILE A 683 -16.91 -11.72 7.98
CA ILE A 683 -17.71 -12.86 8.44
C ILE A 683 -18.58 -12.46 9.62
N THR A 684 -18.00 -11.76 10.59
CA THR A 684 -18.65 -11.42 11.87
C THR A 684 -19.97 -10.68 11.67
N ILE A 685 -19.98 -9.58 10.93
CA ILE A 685 -21.18 -8.77 10.73
C ILE A 685 -22.27 -9.53 9.97
N PRO A 686 -22.00 -10.14 8.79
CA PRO A 686 -23.03 -10.92 8.10
C PRO A 686 -23.52 -12.14 8.88
N LEU A 687 -22.67 -12.80 9.68
CA LEU A 687 -23.09 -13.92 10.53
C LEU A 687 -23.99 -13.44 11.68
N ALA A 688 -23.66 -12.31 12.31
CA ALA A 688 -24.50 -11.72 13.34
C ALA A 688 -25.87 -11.30 12.77
N GLN A 689 -25.90 -10.71 11.58
CA GLN A 689 -27.13 -10.38 10.84
C GLN A 689 -27.97 -11.64 10.55
N TYR A 690 -27.31 -12.73 10.13
CA TYR A 690 -27.97 -14.01 9.93
C TYR A 690 -28.64 -14.52 11.23
N TYR A 691 -27.92 -14.52 12.34
CA TYR A 691 -28.47 -14.93 13.63
C TYR A 691 -29.59 -14.01 14.12
N ALA A 692 -29.44 -12.69 13.98
CA ALA A 692 -30.45 -11.71 14.33
C ALA A 692 -31.74 -11.93 13.51
N GLY A 693 -31.63 -12.11 12.20
CA GLY A 693 -32.75 -12.41 11.30
C GLY A 693 -33.44 -13.74 11.59
N ALA A 694 -32.72 -14.70 12.14
CA ALA A 694 -33.27 -16.00 12.61
C ALA A 694 -33.86 -15.93 14.03
N GLY A 695 -33.82 -14.78 14.71
CA GLY A 695 -34.27 -14.61 16.10
C GLY A 695 -33.36 -15.25 17.14
N GLN A 696 -32.13 -15.61 16.76
CA GLN A 696 -31.11 -16.21 17.62
C GLN A 696 -30.22 -15.13 18.26
N ILE A 697 -30.84 -14.30 19.12
CA ILE A 697 -30.21 -13.08 19.66
C ILE A 697 -28.92 -13.38 20.43
N ASP A 698 -28.91 -14.42 21.27
CA ASP A 698 -27.71 -14.81 22.02
C ASP A 698 -26.51 -15.10 21.09
N ASN A 699 -26.73 -15.86 20.01
CA ASN A 699 -25.70 -16.19 19.05
C ASN A 699 -25.23 -14.94 18.27
N ALA A 700 -26.14 -14.03 17.96
CA ALA A 700 -25.76 -12.75 17.32
C ALA A 700 -24.87 -11.92 18.22
N LEU A 701 -25.26 -11.76 19.50
CA LEU A 701 -24.47 -11.01 20.48
C LEU A 701 -23.13 -11.70 20.77
N ASP A 702 -23.08 -13.04 20.91
CA ASP A 702 -21.83 -13.78 21.08
C ASP A 702 -20.87 -13.56 19.90
N THR A 703 -21.41 -13.51 18.68
CA THR A 703 -20.63 -13.27 17.46
C THR A 703 -20.06 -11.84 17.46
N LEU A 704 -20.86 -10.84 17.84
CA LEU A 704 -20.43 -9.45 17.90
C LEU A 704 -19.45 -9.20 19.07
N ASP A 705 -19.68 -9.78 20.21
CA ASP A 705 -18.76 -9.70 21.38
C ASP A 705 -17.39 -10.27 21.01
N HIS A 706 -17.34 -11.43 20.36
CA HIS A 706 -16.10 -12.01 19.85
C HIS A 706 -15.46 -11.11 18.79
N GLY A 707 -16.26 -10.63 17.82
CA GLY A 707 -15.80 -9.77 16.74
C GLY A 707 -15.20 -8.46 17.21
N SER A 708 -15.77 -7.85 18.23
CA SER A 708 -15.30 -6.58 18.78
C SER A 708 -13.88 -6.63 19.35
N ASP A 709 -13.30 -7.82 19.62
CA ASP A 709 -11.91 -7.99 20.02
C ASP A 709 -10.90 -7.62 18.94
N TYR A 710 -11.30 -7.61 17.67
CA TYR A 710 -10.43 -7.30 16.54
C TYR A 710 -10.99 -6.21 15.59
N MET A 711 -12.09 -5.54 15.95
CA MET A 711 -12.65 -4.41 15.17
C MET A 711 -11.83 -3.12 15.31
N ARG A 712 -11.10 -2.95 16.35
CA ARG A 712 -10.29 -1.81 16.78
C ARG A 712 -10.59 -0.47 16.05
N ALA A 713 -9.83 -0.06 15.06
CA ALA A 713 -9.90 1.25 14.41
C ALA A 713 -10.88 1.34 13.23
N ASP A 714 -11.58 0.27 12.89
CA ASP A 714 -12.47 0.24 11.72
C ASP A 714 -13.84 0.82 12.07
N GLU A 715 -14.03 2.11 11.80
CA GLU A 715 -15.25 2.86 12.08
C GLU A 715 -16.49 2.24 11.44
N GLU A 716 -16.40 1.84 10.16
CA GLU A 716 -17.53 1.25 9.43
C GLU A 716 -18.02 -0.04 10.10
N VAL A 717 -17.12 -0.87 10.60
CA VAL A 717 -17.49 -2.13 11.26
C VAL A 717 -18.16 -1.88 12.60
N TRP A 718 -17.70 -0.91 13.39
CA TRP A 718 -18.39 -0.51 14.62
C TRP A 718 -19.79 0.04 14.35
N GLN A 719 -19.94 0.90 13.35
CA GLN A 719 -21.25 1.41 12.94
C GLN A 719 -22.18 0.27 12.51
N GLN A 720 -21.72 -0.67 11.70
CA GLN A 720 -22.49 -1.86 11.30
C GLN A 720 -22.84 -2.76 12.51
N MET A 721 -21.97 -2.88 13.51
CA MET A 721 -22.27 -3.59 14.77
C MET A 721 -23.46 -2.97 15.48
N PHE A 722 -23.51 -1.64 15.59
CA PHE A 722 -24.64 -0.92 16.18
C PHE A 722 -25.91 -1.03 15.33
N ASP A 723 -25.80 -1.07 13.99
CA ASP A 723 -26.94 -1.33 13.11
C ASP A 723 -27.53 -2.74 13.35
N VAL A 724 -26.68 -3.73 13.62
CA VAL A 724 -27.16 -5.08 13.99
C VAL A 724 -27.86 -5.04 15.35
N TYR A 725 -27.33 -4.32 16.34
CA TYR A 725 -27.99 -4.13 17.62
C TYR A 725 -29.38 -3.50 17.43
N GLU A 726 -29.48 -2.41 16.68
CA GLU A 726 -30.74 -1.76 16.36
C GLU A 726 -31.72 -2.72 15.70
N SER A 727 -31.27 -3.50 14.69
CA SER A 727 -32.13 -4.46 13.99
C SER A 727 -32.69 -5.57 14.87
N MET A 728 -32.02 -5.93 15.94
CA MET A 728 -32.48 -6.90 16.90
C MET A 728 -33.56 -6.32 17.83
N ILE A 729 -33.46 -5.02 18.17
CA ILE A 729 -34.38 -4.31 19.06
C ILE A 729 -35.59 -3.76 18.31
N ASP A 730 -35.33 -3.13 17.17
CA ASP A 730 -36.33 -2.37 16.43
C ASP A 730 -36.32 -2.67 14.93
N PRO A 731 -36.76 -3.87 14.51
CA PRO A 731 -36.75 -4.24 13.10
C PRO A 731 -37.66 -3.35 12.22
N VAL A 732 -38.45 -2.44 12.81
CA VAL A 732 -39.45 -1.60 12.10
C VAL A 732 -39.38 -0.12 12.50
N GLY A 733 -38.39 0.34 13.30
CA GLY A 733 -38.35 1.73 13.81
C GLY A 733 -39.40 2.06 14.86
N GLN A 734 -40.00 1.06 15.45
CA GLN A 734 -41.01 1.21 16.53
C GLN A 734 -40.60 0.37 17.72
N VAL A 735 -39.89 0.96 18.66
CA VAL A 735 -39.60 0.34 19.96
C VAL A 735 -40.96 0.02 20.64
N SER A 736 -41.46 -1.19 20.52
CA SER A 736 -42.44 -1.68 21.45
C SER A 736 -41.70 -1.98 22.76
N SER A 737 -41.62 -0.97 23.61
CA SER A 737 -40.90 -0.95 24.88
C SER A 737 -41.22 -2.11 25.84
N ALA A 738 -42.32 -2.81 25.66
CA ALA A 738 -42.79 -3.84 26.58
C ALA A 738 -42.08 -5.21 26.44
N GLN A 739 -41.56 -5.54 25.27
CA GLN A 739 -40.98 -6.87 25.02
C GLN A 739 -39.47 -6.92 25.34
N TRP A 740 -38.80 -5.79 25.22
CA TRP A 740 -37.38 -5.61 25.49
C TRP A 740 -37.06 -5.39 26.95
N LEU A 741 -38.02 -4.78 27.69
CA LEU A 741 -37.93 -4.63 29.15
C LEU A 741 -38.03 -5.95 29.90
N ALA A 742 -38.32 -7.08 29.20
CA ALA A 742 -38.45 -8.39 29.79
C ALA A 742 -37.14 -9.20 29.89
N ASP A 743 -36.13 -8.89 29.08
CA ASP A 743 -34.85 -9.58 29.10
C ASP A 743 -33.63 -8.62 29.19
N ASP A 744 -33.21 -8.46 30.42
CA ASP A 744 -32.15 -7.54 30.84
C ASP A 744 -30.81 -7.79 30.21
N SER A 745 -30.49 -9.06 29.97
CA SER A 745 -29.12 -9.49 29.63
C SER A 745 -28.71 -8.97 28.27
N TYR A 746 -29.63 -8.81 27.34
CA TYR A 746 -29.33 -8.32 25.97
C TYR A 746 -28.95 -6.85 25.97
N ILE A 747 -29.71 -6.02 26.70
CA ILE A 747 -29.44 -4.59 26.81
C ILE A 747 -28.06 -4.36 27.46
N GLN A 748 -27.75 -5.09 28.53
CA GLN A 748 -26.42 -5.00 29.17
C GLN A 748 -25.27 -5.37 28.25
N ARG A 749 -25.43 -6.40 27.43
CA ARG A 749 -24.39 -6.81 26.46
C ARG A 749 -24.20 -5.76 25.37
N MET A 750 -25.26 -5.13 24.88
CA MET A 750 -25.15 -4.05 23.90
C MET A 750 -24.49 -2.81 24.50
N VAL A 751 -24.83 -2.47 25.75
CA VAL A 751 -24.15 -1.38 26.50
C VAL A 751 -22.66 -1.71 26.72
N ALA A 752 -22.34 -2.94 27.09
CA ALA A 752 -20.93 -3.37 27.21
C ALA A 752 -20.17 -3.29 25.88
N GLY A 753 -20.83 -3.52 24.74
CA GLY A 753 -20.26 -3.27 23.41
C GLY A 753 -19.89 -1.80 23.19
N TYR A 754 -20.72 -0.87 23.67
CA TYR A 754 -20.41 0.56 23.64
C TYR A 754 -19.25 0.94 24.59
N GLU A 755 -19.25 0.43 25.82
CA GLU A 755 -18.13 0.63 26.75
C GLU A 755 -16.81 0.14 26.17
N LYS A 756 -16.83 -0.97 25.42
CA LYS A 756 -15.67 -1.49 24.72
C LYS A 756 -15.20 -0.54 23.62
N LEU A 757 -16.12 0.06 22.86
CA LEU A 757 -15.79 1.11 21.89
C LEU A 757 -15.11 2.30 22.56
N GLN A 758 -15.62 2.76 23.72
CA GLN A 758 -14.98 3.85 24.48
C GLN A 758 -13.55 3.50 24.93
N GLN A 759 -13.34 2.27 25.40
CA GLN A 759 -11.99 1.79 25.75
C GLN A 759 -11.06 1.76 24.52
N VAL A 760 -11.60 1.42 23.33
CA VAL A 760 -10.85 1.49 22.08
C VAL A 760 -10.48 2.95 21.78
N ASN A 761 -11.43 3.88 21.92
CA ASN A 761 -11.19 5.30 21.67
C ASN A 761 -10.17 5.93 22.62
N ASP A 762 -10.13 5.51 23.88
CA ASP A 762 -9.13 5.95 24.87
C ASP A 762 -7.69 5.58 24.45
N ASP A 763 -7.52 4.48 23.70
CA ASP A 763 -6.22 3.97 23.24
C ASP A 763 -5.84 4.46 21.82
N GLN A 764 -6.77 5.08 21.06
CA GLN A 764 -6.59 5.45 19.66
C GLN A 764 -6.07 6.87 19.49
N LEU A 765 -5.40 7.11 18.35
CA LEU A 765 -4.98 8.43 17.92
C LEU A 765 -6.11 9.20 17.23
N ASP A 766 -7.12 8.47 16.77
CA ASP A 766 -8.28 9.01 16.05
C ASP A 766 -9.52 8.28 16.58
N GLU A 767 -10.54 9.03 17.00
CA GLU A 767 -11.75 8.45 17.56
C GLU A 767 -12.57 7.74 16.47
N VAL A 768 -13.08 6.58 16.80
CA VAL A 768 -14.07 5.85 16.03
C VAL A 768 -15.42 6.48 16.32
N LEU A 769 -15.99 7.15 15.33
CA LEU A 769 -17.26 7.86 15.47
C LEU A 769 -18.43 6.98 15.07
N LEU A 770 -19.47 6.97 15.88
CA LEU A 770 -20.76 6.38 15.54
C LEU A 770 -21.56 7.35 14.67
N THR A 771 -22.39 6.81 13.75
CA THR A 771 -23.33 7.62 12.99
C THR A 771 -24.34 8.28 13.92
N ALA A 772 -24.98 9.34 13.47
CA ALA A 772 -26.06 9.94 14.27
C ALA A 772 -27.26 8.98 14.47
N GLN A 773 -27.51 8.05 13.52
CA GLN A 773 -28.49 6.98 13.71
C GLN A 773 -28.07 6.04 14.84
N ASN A 774 -26.80 5.60 14.86
CA ASN A 774 -26.28 4.76 15.93
C ASN A 774 -26.33 5.49 17.29
N ASN A 775 -26.03 6.78 17.33
CA ASN A 775 -26.12 7.58 18.54
C ASN A 775 -27.57 7.74 19.02
N ALA A 776 -28.53 7.97 18.10
CA ALA A 776 -29.96 8.00 18.44
C ALA A 776 -30.45 6.64 19.01
N PHE A 777 -30.00 5.54 18.41
CA PHE A 777 -30.27 4.20 18.93
C PHE A 777 -29.63 4.00 20.30
N LEU A 778 -28.37 4.40 20.49
CA LEU A 778 -27.64 4.30 21.75
C LEU A 778 -28.35 5.08 22.85
N ASN A 779 -28.83 6.29 22.57
CA ASN A 779 -29.64 7.08 23.52
C ASN A 779 -30.88 6.32 23.99
N ARG A 780 -31.61 5.68 23.06
CA ARG A 780 -32.78 4.84 23.40
C ARG A 780 -32.39 3.61 24.21
N LEU A 781 -31.29 2.96 23.84
CA LEU A 781 -30.76 1.79 24.53
C LEU A 781 -30.41 2.12 26.00
N LEU A 782 -29.71 3.23 26.23
CA LEU A 782 -29.29 3.66 27.55
C LEU A 782 -30.49 4.15 28.40
N ALA A 783 -31.49 4.78 27.76
CA ALA A 783 -32.74 5.11 28.46
C ALA A 783 -33.51 3.84 28.90
N CYS A 784 -33.57 2.82 28.03
CA CYS A 784 -34.15 1.53 28.42
C CYS A 784 -33.36 0.87 29.57
N ALA A 785 -32.02 0.93 29.51
CA ALA A 785 -31.15 0.40 30.53
C ALA A 785 -31.35 1.12 31.88
N ALA A 786 -31.53 2.45 31.92
CA ALA A 786 -31.77 3.25 33.12
C ALA A 786 -33.11 2.93 33.82
N LEU A 787 -34.10 2.40 33.10
CA LEU A 787 -35.38 1.99 33.66
C LEU A 787 -35.35 0.61 34.34
N GLN A 788 -34.25 -0.10 34.27
CA GLN A 788 -34.08 -1.45 34.78
C GLN A 788 -33.34 -1.45 36.13
N PRO A 789 -33.47 -2.46 37.00
CA PRO A 789 -32.78 -2.52 38.28
C PRO A 789 -31.31 -2.98 38.18
N TYR A 790 -30.55 -2.44 37.18
CA TYR A 790 -29.21 -2.87 36.92
C TYR A 790 -28.13 -1.98 37.48
N ASP A 791 -26.96 -2.55 37.67
CA ASP A 791 -25.73 -1.82 37.94
C ASP A 791 -25.09 -1.41 36.63
N ILE A 792 -25.71 -0.44 35.94
CA ILE A 792 -25.17 0.24 34.76
C ILE A 792 -24.44 1.52 35.15
N ALA A 793 -23.99 1.62 36.39
CA ALA A 793 -23.38 2.84 36.93
C ALA A 793 -22.21 3.32 36.09
N ASP A 794 -21.44 2.38 35.50
CA ASP A 794 -20.30 2.71 34.64
C ASP A 794 -20.77 3.24 33.26
N ALA A 795 -21.72 2.60 32.60
CA ALA A 795 -22.29 3.07 31.35
C ALA A 795 -23.01 4.41 31.48
N LEU A 796 -23.77 4.57 32.53
CA LEU A 796 -24.41 5.87 32.85
C LEU A 796 -23.39 6.94 33.25
N SER A 797 -22.25 6.58 33.82
CA SER A 797 -21.18 7.54 34.11
C SER A 797 -20.51 8.07 32.84
N ILE A 798 -20.30 7.22 31.83
CA ILE A 798 -19.82 7.63 30.52
C ILE A 798 -20.83 8.58 29.87
N PHE A 799 -22.09 8.22 29.88
CA PHE A 799 -23.17 9.04 29.37
C PHE A 799 -23.33 10.37 30.08
N SER A 800 -23.20 10.36 31.40
CA SER A 800 -23.18 11.58 32.24
C SER A 800 -21.96 12.46 31.96
N SER A 801 -20.82 11.86 31.63
CA SER A 801 -19.60 12.60 31.25
C SER A 801 -19.75 13.30 29.91
N MET A 802 -20.61 12.79 29.04
CA MET A 802 -21.00 13.41 27.76
C MET A 802 -22.05 14.52 27.95
N GLY A 803 -22.51 14.79 29.21
CA GLY A 803 -23.48 15.83 29.48
C GLY A 803 -24.92 15.47 29.12
N LEU A 804 -25.21 14.20 28.85
CA LEU A 804 -26.53 13.72 28.46
C LEU A 804 -27.26 13.06 29.61
N ASP A 805 -28.45 13.53 29.92
CA ASP A 805 -29.52 12.78 30.55
C ASP A 805 -30.42 12.22 29.46
N THR A 806 -30.40 10.91 29.27
CA THR A 806 -31.03 10.18 28.16
C THR A 806 -32.53 10.42 27.99
N ALA A 807 -33.22 10.85 29.05
CA ALA A 807 -34.65 11.16 28.99
C ALA A 807 -34.94 12.54 28.36
N THR A 808 -33.91 13.33 28.04
CA THR A 808 -34.09 14.77 27.80
C THR A 808 -33.30 15.33 26.62
N ALA A 809 -32.63 14.46 25.87
CA ALA A 809 -31.85 14.89 24.69
C ALA A 809 -32.76 15.48 23.59
N PRO A 810 -32.36 16.56 22.91
CA PRO A 810 -33.17 17.19 21.87
C PRO A 810 -33.24 16.37 20.59
N ASP A 811 -34.36 16.48 19.87
CA ASP A 811 -34.55 15.96 18.53
C ASP A 811 -34.33 17.10 17.52
N VAL A 812 -33.12 17.23 17.03
CA VAL A 812 -32.68 18.37 16.22
C VAL A 812 -33.16 18.26 14.75
N ASN A 813 -33.22 17.05 14.21
CA ASN A 813 -33.69 16.81 12.84
C ASN A 813 -35.20 16.48 12.74
N ASN A 814 -35.90 16.50 13.88
CA ASN A 814 -37.33 16.23 13.98
C ASN A 814 -37.75 14.88 13.40
N ASP A 815 -37.01 13.82 13.75
CA ASP A 815 -37.26 12.43 13.35
C ASP A 815 -37.95 11.61 14.44
N SER A 816 -38.25 12.23 15.58
CA SER A 816 -38.89 11.65 16.76
C SER A 816 -37.91 10.78 17.59
N ALA A 817 -36.60 10.86 17.31
CA ALA A 817 -35.55 10.28 18.11
C ALA A 817 -34.61 11.38 18.66
N PRO A 818 -34.08 11.24 19.88
CA PRO A 818 -33.11 12.20 20.39
C PRO A 818 -31.78 12.12 19.63
N ASP A 819 -31.25 13.28 19.24
CA ASP A 819 -29.93 13.41 18.65
C ASP A 819 -28.83 13.40 19.70
N TYR A 820 -27.61 13.01 19.28
CA TYR A 820 -26.44 13.07 20.15
C TYR A 820 -26.08 14.53 20.47
N ALA A 821 -25.84 14.81 21.76
CA ALA A 821 -25.41 16.13 22.22
C ALA A 821 -24.33 16.00 23.29
N GLU A 822 -23.26 16.78 23.14
CA GLU A 822 -22.10 16.82 24.05
C GLU A 822 -21.93 18.23 24.60
N VAL A 823 -21.78 18.37 25.93
CA VAL A 823 -21.38 19.63 26.56
C VAL A 823 -19.84 19.67 26.61
N GLN A 824 -19.21 20.39 25.66
CA GLN A 824 -17.75 20.50 25.60
C GLN A 824 -17.19 21.46 26.64
N GLU A 825 -17.93 22.56 26.91
CA GLU A 825 -17.54 23.53 27.93
C GLU A 825 -18.75 24.01 28.71
N GLY A 826 -18.59 24.28 30.01
CA GLY A 826 -19.59 24.86 30.91
C GLY A 826 -20.47 23.83 31.63
N GLU A 827 -21.58 24.30 32.17
CA GLU A 827 -22.58 23.52 32.91
C GLU A 827 -23.98 23.76 32.32
N VAL A 828 -24.70 22.72 31.96
CA VAL A 828 -26.03 22.76 31.34
C VAL A 828 -26.99 21.88 32.14
N VAL A 829 -28.19 22.37 32.37
CA VAL A 829 -29.31 21.60 32.94
C VAL A 829 -30.33 21.31 31.86
N TRP A 830 -30.53 20.05 31.58
CA TRP A 830 -31.57 19.57 30.68
C TRP A 830 -32.93 19.51 31.38
N ASN A 831 -33.98 20.09 30.77
CA ASN A 831 -35.28 20.30 31.41
C ASN A 831 -36.32 19.18 31.17
N GLY A 832 -35.99 18.12 30.46
CA GLY A 832 -36.85 16.95 30.28
C GLY A 832 -37.85 17.04 29.10
N ASP A 833 -37.80 18.08 28.28
CA ASP A 833 -38.64 18.34 27.14
C ASP A 833 -37.82 18.67 25.85
N GLY A 834 -36.54 18.35 25.89
CA GLY A 834 -35.56 18.70 24.85
C GLY A 834 -35.02 20.12 24.97
N SER A 835 -35.48 20.90 25.96
CA SER A 835 -34.92 22.21 26.26
C SER A 835 -33.80 22.08 27.31
N PHE A 836 -32.93 23.09 27.38
CA PHE A 836 -31.86 23.16 28.36
C PHE A 836 -31.56 24.58 28.81
N THR A 837 -30.96 24.71 29.99
CA THR A 837 -30.57 26.00 30.55
C THR A 837 -29.08 26.00 30.88
N ALA A 838 -28.30 26.92 30.27
CA ALA A 838 -26.89 27.07 30.60
C ALA A 838 -26.71 27.71 31.98
N GLN A 839 -26.04 27.01 32.90
CA GLN A 839 -25.73 27.53 34.22
C GLN A 839 -24.49 28.43 34.19
N THR A 840 -23.54 28.12 33.29
CA THR A 840 -22.38 28.95 32.94
C THR A 840 -22.36 29.20 31.46
N ASP A 841 -21.44 30.03 30.99
CA ASP A 841 -21.17 30.10 29.52
C ASP A 841 -20.78 28.71 29.05
N SER A 842 -21.53 28.15 28.08
CA SER A 842 -21.46 26.74 27.72
C SER A 842 -21.36 26.56 26.23
N VAL A 843 -20.65 25.52 25.80
CA VAL A 843 -20.52 25.06 24.41
C VAL A 843 -21.11 23.67 24.32
N ILE A 844 -22.11 23.49 23.47
CA ILE A 844 -22.81 22.22 23.25
C ILE A 844 -22.66 21.86 21.76
N VAL A 845 -22.29 20.64 21.49
CA VAL A 845 -22.18 20.10 20.13
C VAL A 845 -23.25 19.05 19.93
N PHE A 846 -24.06 19.24 18.90
CA PHE A 846 -25.07 18.27 18.47
C PHE A 846 -24.56 17.58 17.19
N THR A 847 -24.77 16.29 17.09
CA THR A 847 -24.55 15.52 15.86
C THR A 847 -25.88 14.95 15.40
N THR A 848 -26.32 15.31 14.21
CA THR A 848 -27.61 14.91 13.66
C THR A 848 -27.46 14.29 12.27
N VAL A 849 -28.39 13.39 11.90
CA VAL A 849 -28.43 12.78 10.56
C VAL A 849 -29.21 13.66 9.59
N LEU A 850 -28.63 13.90 8.43
CA LEU A 850 -29.31 14.55 7.31
C LEU A 850 -30.27 13.58 6.61
N LYS A 851 -31.56 13.88 6.57
CA LYS A 851 -32.58 13.02 5.93
C LYS A 851 -32.48 13.00 4.41
N SER A 852 -32.02 14.09 3.79
CA SER A 852 -31.91 14.23 2.35
C SER A 852 -30.77 15.19 1.98
N GLU A 853 -30.35 15.17 0.72
CA GLU A 853 -29.57 16.21 0.11
C GLU A 853 -30.42 17.47 -0.09
N GLY A 854 -29.89 18.67 0.22
CA GLY A 854 -30.61 19.92 0.03
C GLY A 854 -30.09 21.08 0.91
N ALA A 855 -30.82 22.17 0.89
CA ALA A 855 -30.56 23.36 1.72
C ALA A 855 -31.19 23.16 3.12
N TYR A 856 -30.36 23.19 4.15
CA TYR A 856 -30.79 23.02 5.54
C TYR A 856 -30.71 24.34 6.31
N ARG A 857 -31.72 24.57 7.14
CA ARG A 857 -31.75 25.77 7.99
C ARG A 857 -31.76 25.40 9.48
N LEU A 858 -30.84 26.02 10.19
CA LEU A 858 -30.80 25.95 11.66
C LEU A 858 -31.78 26.97 12.25
N THR A 859 -32.60 26.51 13.20
CA THR A 859 -33.50 27.37 13.96
C THR A 859 -33.28 27.12 15.46
N VAL A 860 -33.07 28.17 16.24
CA VAL A 860 -32.92 28.13 17.69
C VAL A 860 -33.99 28.97 18.34
N GLU A 861 -34.85 28.37 19.13
CA GLU A 861 -35.82 29.03 19.99
C GLU A 861 -35.21 29.21 21.38
N SER A 862 -35.07 30.42 21.86
CA SER A 862 -34.37 30.73 23.12
C SER A 862 -35.01 31.89 23.84
N SER A 863 -34.90 31.85 25.16
CA SER A 863 -35.35 32.97 26.04
C SER A 863 -34.57 34.26 25.74
N ASP A 864 -33.32 34.19 25.27
CA ASP A 864 -32.48 35.31 24.85
C ASP A 864 -31.53 34.89 23.70
N LEU A 865 -31.93 35.17 22.47
CA LEU A 865 -31.13 34.89 21.29
C LEU A 865 -29.81 35.69 21.20
N SER A 866 -29.74 36.83 21.91
CA SER A 866 -28.48 37.63 21.91
C SER A 866 -27.33 36.92 22.65
N GLY A 867 -27.65 35.96 23.51
CA GLY A 867 -26.72 35.11 24.23
C GLY A 867 -26.39 33.79 23.54
N VAL A 868 -26.88 33.60 22.31
CA VAL A 868 -26.66 32.33 21.56
C VAL A 868 -25.91 32.59 20.26
N THR A 869 -24.83 31.85 20.03
CA THR A 869 -24.16 31.79 18.74
C THR A 869 -24.05 30.34 18.31
N ALA A 870 -24.01 30.07 17.00
CA ALA A 870 -23.87 28.71 16.51
C ALA A 870 -23.02 28.65 15.25
N ASP A 871 -22.46 27.48 14.99
CA ASP A 871 -21.92 27.11 13.71
C ASP A 871 -22.46 25.74 13.26
N VAL A 872 -22.44 25.47 11.96
CA VAL A 872 -22.80 24.21 11.36
C VAL A 872 -21.62 23.73 10.55
N ASP A 873 -21.07 22.59 10.86
CA ASP A 873 -19.90 21.99 10.22
C ASP A 873 -18.71 22.99 10.16
N GLY A 874 -18.52 23.77 11.28
CA GLY A 874 -17.47 24.79 11.42
C GLY A 874 -17.76 26.11 10.69
N ASN A 875 -18.94 26.30 10.09
CA ASN A 875 -19.36 27.54 9.46
C ASN A 875 -20.31 28.33 10.35
N ALA A 876 -19.88 29.52 10.80
CA ALA A 876 -20.67 30.38 11.71
C ALA A 876 -22.02 30.77 11.07
N VAL A 877 -23.09 30.66 11.87
CA VAL A 877 -24.46 30.96 11.47
C VAL A 877 -24.92 32.27 12.10
N THR A 878 -25.59 33.12 11.33
CA THR A 878 -26.22 34.35 11.81
C THR A 878 -27.73 34.14 11.93
N PHE A 879 -28.31 34.48 13.08
CA PHE A 879 -29.74 34.32 13.34
C PHE A 879 -30.52 35.62 13.06
N ASP A 880 -31.74 35.47 12.50
CA ASP A 880 -32.75 36.52 12.55
C ASP A 880 -33.33 36.57 13.99
N THR A 881 -33.09 37.68 14.66
CA THR A 881 -33.47 37.87 16.08
C THR A 881 -34.99 37.82 16.31
N ALA A 882 -35.80 37.91 15.28
CA ALA A 882 -37.28 37.88 15.40
C ALA A 882 -37.86 36.49 15.28
N THR A 883 -37.13 35.61 14.54
CA THR A 883 -37.60 34.25 14.23
C THR A 883 -36.71 33.15 14.81
N GLY A 884 -35.53 33.48 15.24
CA GLY A 884 -34.53 32.46 15.67
C GLY A 884 -33.96 31.58 14.54
N ALA A 885 -34.40 31.82 13.31
CA ALA A 885 -33.92 31.08 12.16
C ALA A 885 -32.60 31.63 11.64
N ALA A 886 -31.72 30.76 11.15
CA ALA A 886 -30.51 31.17 10.43
C ALA A 886 -30.88 32.02 9.20
N THR A 887 -30.15 33.11 8.96
CA THR A 887 -30.39 34.02 7.82
C THR A 887 -30.10 33.35 6.48
N GLU A 888 -29.15 32.42 6.48
CA GLU A 888 -28.76 31.64 5.31
C GLU A 888 -28.92 30.14 5.61
N ALA A 889 -29.36 29.39 4.60
CA ALA A 889 -29.36 27.93 4.67
C ALA A 889 -27.99 27.37 4.28
N VAL A 890 -27.65 26.21 4.80
CA VAL A 890 -26.42 25.48 4.47
C VAL A 890 -26.74 24.39 3.48
N ASP A 891 -26.11 24.41 2.32
CA ASP A 891 -26.27 23.33 1.34
C ASP A 891 -25.54 22.07 1.79
N GLN A 892 -26.28 20.98 1.96
CA GLN A 892 -25.77 19.68 2.39
C GLN A 892 -25.81 18.68 1.22
N LEU A 893 -24.69 17.97 1.00
CA LEU A 893 -24.42 17.14 -0.18
C LEU A 893 -24.63 15.63 0.05
N GLY A 894 -25.39 15.21 1.05
CA GLY A 894 -25.62 13.80 1.24
C GLY A 894 -26.68 13.47 2.27
N GLY A 895 -27.80 12.90 1.82
CA GLY A 895 -28.76 12.25 2.72
C GLY A 895 -28.12 11.05 3.43
N GLY A 896 -28.36 10.93 4.75
CA GLY A 896 -27.77 9.87 5.58
C GLY A 896 -26.36 10.19 6.14
N SER A 897 -25.77 11.33 5.81
CA SER A 897 -24.55 11.84 6.41
C SER A 897 -24.82 12.59 7.72
N ASN A 898 -23.81 12.68 8.58
CA ASN A 898 -23.86 13.46 9.81
C ASN A 898 -23.54 14.92 9.54
N SER A 899 -24.23 15.83 10.29
CA SER A 899 -23.89 17.24 10.40
C SER A 899 -23.66 17.59 11.85
N THR A 900 -22.64 18.39 12.11
CA THR A 900 -22.27 18.85 13.47
C THR A 900 -22.72 20.28 13.66
N ILE A 901 -23.47 20.52 14.73
CA ILE A 901 -23.99 21.83 15.09
C ILE A 901 -23.41 22.23 16.45
N THR A 902 -22.52 23.21 16.47
CA THR A 902 -21.93 23.75 17.71
C THR A 902 -22.74 24.95 18.15
N VAL A 903 -23.24 24.95 19.37
CA VAL A 903 -24.03 26.03 19.95
C VAL A 903 -23.33 26.56 21.20
N GLN A 904 -23.01 27.86 21.21
CA GLN A 904 -22.47 28.55 22.39
C GLN A 904 -23.60 29.34 23.03
N VAL A 905 -23.78 29.12 24.33
CA VAL A 905 -24.90 29.69 25.11
C VAL A 905 -24.37 30.44 26.32
N ALA A 906 -24.76 31.70 26.47
CA ALA A 906 -24.38 32.50 27.63
C ALA A 906 -25.07 32.01 28.93
N ALA A 907 -24.41 32.18 30.06
CA ALA A 907 -24.95 31.80 31.39
C ALA A 907 -26.33 32.41 31.65
N GLY A 908 -27.25 31.56 32.12
CA GLY A 908 -28.64 31.92 32.42
C GLY A 908 -29.60 31.92 31.26
N THR A 909 -29.13 31.62 30.02
CA THR A 909 -29.98 31.50 28.83
C THR A 909 -30.60 30.11 28.79
N THR A 910 -31.88 30.04 28.50
CA THR A 910 -32.62 28.80 28.23
C THR A 910 -32.83 28.70 26.71
N VAL A 911 -32.43 27.56 26.14
CA VAL A 911 -32.75 27.19 24.78
C VAL A 911 -33.94 26.22 24.84
N ASP A 912 -35.06 26.67 24.27
CA ASP A 912 -36.31 25.92 24.30
C ASP A 912 -36.35 24.83 23.24
N ARG A 913 -35.72 25.10 22.05
CA ARG A 913 -35.68 24.16 20.96
C ARG A 913 -34.56 24.50 19.98
N ILE A 914 -33.95 23.45 19.42
CA ILE A 914 -33.03 23.53 18.29
C ILE A 914 -33.56 22.62 17.19
N THR A 915 -33.64 23.12 15.95
CA THR A 915 -34.00 22.29 14.79
C THR A 915 -33.09 22.60 13.61
N TYR A 916 -32.67 21.56 12.89
CA TYR A 916 -31.89 21.66 11.65
C TYR A 916 -32.57 20.83 10.56
N MET A 917 -33.28 21.50 9.68
CA MET A 917 -34.20 20.85 8.74
C MET A 917 -33.95 21.32 7.31
N CYS A 918 -34.19 20.42 6.36
CA CYS A 918 -34.20 20.72 4.92
C CYS A 918 -35.38 21.63 4.59
N GLU A 919 -35.15 22.72 3.84
CA GLU A 919 -36.19 23.68 3.35
C GLU A 919 -37.05 23.13 2.24
#